data_c1e31fb16438d31a56162fefb75e9bc2
#
_entry.id   c1e31fb16438d31a56162fefb75e9bc2
#
_cell.length_a   1.000
_cell.length_b   1.000
_cell.length_c   1.000
_cell.angle_alpha   90.00
_cell.angle_beta   90.00
_cell.angle_gamma   90.00
#
_symmetry.space_group_name_H-M   'P 1'
#
loop_
_entity.id
_entity.type
_entity.pdbx_description
1 polymer ?
#
loop_
_entity_poly.entity_id
_entity_poly.type
_entity_poly.pdbx_seq_one_letter_code
_entity_poly.pdbx_strand_id
1 'polypeptide(L)'
;MISSSILSLEVISIDNDGYSSARILDDQYTKEIIQIPYNNENIKFNKQDHLLVELVFNNKEISVKKIIKKIEIERRIFFAQVNLNTNKEFILQELERGRKSREIITPIIVDGLSIKKGDVVKAQSASRQTLKNLKFKKIKVNQNKNRKSNNQINYAEIIEVVGSSLNPETYSHLAIQEYDINYKFNDTIIEETKNLKPIDILSRVDLRSTQLVTIDGENAKDFDDAVYAEELKNKKGWRVLVAIADVSHYVKEKSSLDNEARERGNSVYFPNLVVPMLPEELSNNLCSLKPNLDRACLTVEIILDNNGIKQSHKFFQSVIKSAKRLTYEEVEEVITNKHSIYNFDKSILNVINSLYKVYNLLEIQREKRGALNLNLPEKVISFDDSGWPKNVNTIYGITSNKIIEELMILANVAAAEEINKTTINSVYRVHEPPSQEKYKILIDLIGKPLANILIGKVPHPLLMNRILKQSVGTPEQEMINQSILRSQSQARYDNENTSHFGLALKNYVHFTSPIRRYADLLIHRQIINIIKKNKDKKLKDTEKNENKDDLKFLCEHISNTERRATSAERKTADRLITLLYKDRVDEIVDCSIISIHKFGIFVSIDQGVAEALLPIKGLPYDWYNFDEATQTLNGESS
;
A
#
# COMPACT_ATOMS: atom_id res chain seq x y z
N MET A 1 45.51 3.13 -0.17
CA MET A 1 44.94 2.01 0.62
C MET A 1 44.45 0.97 -0.37
N ILE A 2 44.81 -0.30 -0.18
CA ILE A 2 44.29 -1.41 -0.98
C ILE A 2 43.02 -1.88 -0.24
N SER A 3 41.86 -1.78 -0.88
CA SER A 3 40.60 -2.35 -0.36
C SER A 3 40.15 -3.50 -1.25
N SER A 4 39.48 -4.50 -0.68
CA SER A 4 38.87 -5.58 -1.46
C SER A 4 37.37 -5.61 -1.21
N SER A 5 36.59 -5.90 -2.26
CA SER A 5 35.14 -6.04 -2.18
C SER A 5 34.69 -7.24 -3.01
N ILE A 6 33.61 -7.89 -2.59
CA ILE A 6 33.00 -8.99 -3.34
C ILE A 6 31.87 -8.40 -4.16
N LEU A 7 32.00 -8.44 -5.49
CA LEU A 7 31.01 -7.87 -6.43
C LEU A 7 30.64 -8.87 -7.51
N SER A 8 29.54 -8.59 -8.18
CA SER A 8 29.04 -9.38 -9.32
C SER A 8 29.52 -8.76 -10.63
N LEU A 9 29.97 -9.61 -11.56
CA LEU A 9 30.41 -9.24 -12.90
C LEU A 9 29.56 -9.94 -13.97
N GLU A 10 29.31 -9.25 -15.08
CA GLU A 10 28.81 -9.86 -16.33
C GLU A 10 29.95 -10.02 -17.32
N VAL A 11 30.18 -11.23 -17.82
CA VAL A 11 31.20 -11.51 -18.83
C VAL A 11 30.72 -10.96 -20.19
N ILE A 12 31.43 -9.95 -20.72
CA ILE A 12 31.08 -9.28 -22.00
C ILE A 12 31.67 -9.99 -23.19
N SER A 13 32.94 -10.40 -23.09
CA SER A 13 33.66 -11.07 -24.18
C SER A 13 34.68 -12.05 -23.63
N ILE A 14 34.98 -13.06 -24.45
CA ILE A 14 36.10 -14.01 -24.26
C ILE A 14 36.84 -14.06 -25.60
N ASP A 15 38.13 -13.79 -25.60
CA ASP A 15 38.96 -13.89 -26.79
C ASP A 15 39.43 -15.33 -27.07
N ASN A 16 40.15 -15.53 -28.18
CA ASN A 16 40.63 -16.84 -28.60
C ASN A 16 41.72 -17.40 -27.66
N ASP A 17 42.38 -16.54 -26.90
CA ASP A 17 43.46 -16.89 -25.98
C ASP A 17 42.93 -17.11 -24.55
N GLY A 18 41.60 -16.97 -24.35
CA GLY A 18 40.91 -17.21 -23.06
C GLY A 18 40.85 -16.01 -22.11
N TYR A 19 41.35 -14.83 -22.52
CA TYR A 19 41.18 -13.60 -21.75
C TYR A 19 39.73 -13.12 -21.83
N SER A 20 39.19 -12.71 -20.72
CA SER A 20 37.80 -12.35 -20.64
C SER A 20 37.62 -10.91 -20.15
N SER A 21 36.76 -10.15 -20.81
CA SER A 21 36.34 -8.83 -20.33
C SER A 21 34.97 -8.91 -19.65
N ALA A 22 34.81 -8.25 -18.53
CA ALA A 22 33.57 -8.24 -17.79
C ALA A 22 33.20 -6.84 -17.29
N ARG A 23 31.92 -6.62 -17.13
CA ARG A 23 31.34 -5.39 -16.57
C ARG A 23 30.95 -5.60 -15.12
N ILE A 24 31.27 -4.63 -14.26
CA ILE A 24 30.80 -4.64 -12.88
C ILE A 24 29.30 -4.32 -12.86
N LEU A 25 28.52 -5.11 -12.09
CA LEU A 25 27.05 -4.95 -11.97
C LEU A 25 26.62 -4.13 -10.74
N ASP A 26 27.52 -3.37 -10.15
CA ASP A 26 27.24 -2.47 -9.03
C ASP A 26 27.01 -1.05 -9.55
N ASP A 27 25.97 -0.36 -9.02
CA ASP A 27 25.56 0.98 -9.48
C ASP A 27 26.68 2.04 -9.38
N GLN A 28 27.61 1.88 -8.44
CA GLN A 28 28.76 2.78 -8.30
C GLN A 28 29.79 2.59 -9.40
N TYR A 29 29.84 1.42 -10.06
CA TYR A 29 30.87 1.01 -11.00
C TYR A 29 30.34 0.53 -12.36
N THR A 30 29.08 0.74 -12.68
CA THR A 30 28.38 0.18 -13.87
C THR A 30 28.98 0.54 -15.21
N LYS A 31 29.91 1.50 -15.29
CA LYS A 31 30.60 1.90 -16.53
C LYS A 31 31.97 1.25 -16.71
N GLU A 32 32.50 0.56 -15.70
CA GLU A 32 33.84 0.03 -15.74
C GLU A 32 33.87 -1.39 -16.32
N ILE A 33 34.72 -1.59 -17.30
CA ILE A 33 35.03 -2.88 -17.90
C ILE A 33 36.40 -3.31 -17.40
N ILE A 34 36.45 -4.47 -16.78
CA ILE A 34 37.67 -5.04 -16.22
C ILE A 34 38.06 -6.32 -16.95
N GLN A 35 39.34 -6.60 -16.93
CA GLN A 35 39.88 -7.86 -17.48
C GLN A 35 39.82 -8.94 -16.40
N ILE A 36 39.30 -10.12 -16.77
CA ILE A 36 39.38 -11.31 -15.95
C ILE A 36 40.60 -12.09 -16.46
N PRO A 37 41.62 -12.30 -15.63
CA PRO A 37 42.81 -13.04 -16.03
C PRO A 37 42.44 -14.49 -16.42
N TYR A 38 43.24 -15.09 -17.28
CA TYR A 38 43.06 -16.51 -17.65
C TYR A 38 43.00 -17.38 -16.41
N ASN A 39 41.89 -18.09 -16.23
CA ASN A 39 41.58 -18.78 -15.00
C ASN A 39 42.05 -20.22 -15.04
N ASN A 40 43.07 -20.56 -14.25
CA ASN A 40 43.49 -21.94 -13.98
C ASN A 40 42.58 -22.66 -12.96
N GLU A 41 41.57 -22.00 -12.42
CA GLU A 41 40.63 -22.61 -11.49
C GLU A 41 39.46 -23.24 -12.25
N ASN A 42 38.90 -24.34 -11.72
CA ASN A 42 37.89 -25.20 -12.35
C ASN A 42 36.53 -24.56 -12.68
N ILE A 43 36.40 -23.24 -12.71
CA ILE A 43 35.13 -22.55 -12.96
C ILE A 43 35.03 -22.18 -14.43
N LYS A 44 34.32 -23.00 -15.20
CA LYS A 44 34.07 -22.72 -16.63
C LYS A 44 32.92 -21.70 -16.76
N PHE A 45 33.19 -20.60 -17.45
CA PHE A 45 32.19 -19.59 -17.76
C PHE A 45 32.22 -19.24 -19.26
N ASN A 46 31.13 -18.62 -19.73
CA ASN A 46 30.96 -18.20 -21.12
C ASN A 46 30.57 -16.72 -21.16
N LYS A 47 30.56 -16.12 -22.33
CA LYS A 47 29.99 -14.78 -22.56
C LYS A 47 28.57 -14.72 -22.02
N GLN A 48 28.24 -13.63 -21.34
CA GLN A 48 26.97 -13.35 -20.62
C GLN A 48 26.74 -14.17 -19.34
N ASP A 49 27.75 -14.89 -18.86
CA ASP A 49 27.65 -15.47 -17.51
C ASP A 49 27.92 -14.40 -16.45
N HIS A 50 27.25 -14.53 -15.30
CA HIS A 50 27.50 -13.71 -14.14
C HIS A 50 28.45 -14.45 -13.19
N LEU A 51 29.43 -13.72 -12.67
CA LEU A 51 30.43 -14.25 -11.76
C LEU A 51 30.43 -13.45 -10.47
N LEU A 52 30.46 -14.11 -9.34
CA LEU A 52 30.77 -13.50 -8.06
C LEU A 52 32.29 -13.52 -7.91
N VAL A 53 32.89 -12.36 -7.76
CA VAL A 53 34.35 -12.22 -7.71
C VAL A 53 34.78 -11.34 -6.55
N GLU A 54 35.98 -11.59 -6.05
CA GLU A 54 36.68 -10.67 -5.14
C GLU A 54 37.53 -9.72 -5.98
N LEU A 55 37.21 -8.42 -5.93
CA LEU A 55 37.93 -7.35 -6.61
C LEU A 55 38.88 -6.67 -5.65
N VAL A 56 40.02 -6.24 -6.15
CA VAL A 56 41.00 -5.39 -5.45
C VAL A 56 41.02 -4.03 -6.11
N PHE A 57 40.81 -3.01 -5.30
CA PHE A 57 40.84 -1.62 -5.70
C PHE A 57 42.19 -1.00 -5.30
N ASN A 58 43.03 -0.70 -6.27
CA ASN A 58 44.24 0.11 -6.12
C ASN A 58 43.93 1.52 -6.64
N ASN A 59 44.62 2.54 -6.14
CA ASN A 59 44.38 3.95 -6.46
C ASN A 59 44.27 4.29 -7.97
N LYS A 60 44.52 3.37 -8.87
CA LYS A 60 44.48 3.55 -10.33
C LYS A 60 43.88 2.39 -11.14
N GLU A 61 43.65 1.23 -10.52
CA GLU A 61 43.18 0.05 -11.26
C GLU A 61 42.29 -0.86 -10.40
N ILE A 62 41.27 -1.43 -11.05
CA ILE A 62 40.41 -2.48 -10.45
C ILE A 62 40.83 -3.80 -11.08
N SER A 63 41.19 -4.78 -10.26
CA SER A 63 41.61 -6.11 -10.74
C SER A 63 40.86 -7.24 -10.04
N VAL A 64 40.66 -8.35 -10.73
CA VAL A 64 40.03 -9.56 -10.18
C VAL A 64 41.09 -10.34 -9.39
N LYS A 65 40.88 -10.47 -8.07
CA LYS A 65 41.75 -11.28 -7.21
C LYS A 65 41.37 -12.76 -7.27
N LYS A 66 40.06 -13.06 -7.23
CA LYS A 66 39.55 -14.43 -7.25
C LYS A 66 38.15 -14.50 -7.80
N ILE A 67 37.84 -15.54 -8.59
CA ILE A 67 36.47 -15.92 -8.95
C ILE A 67 35.94 -16.84 -7.84
N ILE A 68 34.89 -16.42 -7.13
CA ILE A 68 34.32 -17.18 -6.01
C ILE A 68 33.38 -18.26 -6.54
N LYS A 69 32.46 -17.88 -7.42
CA LYS A 69 31.53 -18.81 -8.07
C LYS A 69 30.87 -18.19 -9.29
N LYS A 70 30.37 -19.04 -10.17
CA LYS A 70 29.43 -18.64 -11.22
C LYS A 70 28.05 -18.45 -10.57
N ILE A 71 27.45 -17.29 -10.80
CA ILE A 71 26.08 -16.99 -10.36
C ILE A 71 25.16 -17.54 -11.45
N GLU A 72 24.20 -18.38 -11.08
CA GLU A 72 23.08 -18.64 -11.96
C GLU A 72 22.30 -17.34 -12.13
N ILE A 73 22.19 -16.85 -13.36
CA ILE A 73 21.36 -15.66 -13.65
C ILE A 73 19.94 -16.05 -13.25
N GLU A 74 19.37 -15.33 -12.31
CA GLU A 74 17.94 -15.43 -12.04
C GLU A 74 17.22 -15.21 -13.37
N ARG A 75 16.53 -16.23 -13.83
CA ARG A 75 15.81 -16.17 -15.10
C ARG A 75 14.71 -15.13 -14.93
N ARG A 76 14.63 -14.20 -15.88
CA ARG A 76 13.58 -13.18 -15.84
C ARG A 76 12.21 -13.83 -15.77
N ILE A 77 11.51 -13.60 -14.69
CA ILE A 77 10.09 -13.95 -14.53
C ILE A 77 9.27 -12.75 -14.98
N PHE A 78 8.23 -13.01 -15.74
CA PHE A 78 7.31 -11.98 -16.23
C PHE A 78 5.90 -12.56 -16.40
N PHE A 79 4.92 -11.67 -16.51
CA PHE A 79 3.53 -12.03 -16.74
C PHE A 79 3.14 -11.68 -18.18
N ALA A 80 2.40 -12.59 -18.80
CA ALA A 80 2.02 -12.44 -20.20
C ALA A 80 0.61 -12.97 -20.46
N GLN A 81 -0.04 -12.41 -21.48
CA GLN A 81 -1.27 -12.96 -22.03
C GLN A 81 -0.95 -13.91 -23.17
N VAL A 82 -1.64 -15.04 -23.18
CA VAL A 82 -1.55 -16.03 -24.27
C VAL A 82 -2.39 -15.55 -25.45
N ASN A 83 -1.76 -15.35 -26.60
CA ASN A 83 -2.40 -14.98 -27.84
C ASN A 83 -2.09 -15.99 -28.96
N LEU A 84 -2.71 -15.83 -30.11
CA LEU A 84 -2.41 -16.61 -31.32
C LEU A 84 -1.78 -15.71 -32.39
N ASN A 85 -0.72 -16.20 -33.03
CA ASN A 85 -0.16 -15.54 -34.20
C ASN A 85 -1.03 -15.83 -35.46
N THR A 86 -0.61 -15.30 -36.61
CA THR A 86 -1.28 -15.51 -37.91
C THR A 86 -1.34 -16.99 -38.33
N ASN A 87 -0.43 -17.82 -37.82
CA ASN A 87 -0.37 -19.26 -38.09
C ASN A 87 -1.16 -20.09 -37.06
N LYS A 88 -1.95 -19.45 -36.18
CA LYS A 88 -2.68 -20.08 -35.07
C LYS A 88 -1.78 -20.77 -34.02
N GLU A 89 -0.52 -20.36 -33.91
CA GLU A 89 0.40 -20.83 -32.88
C GLU A 89 0.31 -19.90 -31.65
N PHE A 90 0.47 -20.45 -30.45
CA PHE A 90 0.50 -19.66 -29.22
C PHE A 90 1.72 -18.74 -29.16
N ILE A 91 1.46 -17.51 -28.79
CA ILE A 91 2.49 -16.50 -28.50
C ILE A 91 2.18 -15.86 -27.14
N LEU A 92 3.21 -15.40 -26.45
CA LEU A 92 3.09 -14.65 -25.21
C LEU A 92 3.24 -13.15 -25.49
N GLN A 93 2.28 -12.38 -25.07
CA GLN A 93 2.33 -10.92 -25.06
C GLN A 93 2.51 -10.45 -23.63
N GLU A 94 3.67 -9.87 -23.33
CA GLU A 94 3.98 -9.36 -22.00
C GLU A 94 3.00 -8.26 -21.58
N LEU A 95 2.54 -8.30 -20.32
CA LEU A 95 1.54 -7.36 -19.79
C LEU A 95 2.16 -6.02 -19.37
N GLU A 96 3.45 -6.00 -19.03
CA GLU A 96 4.16 -4.77 -18.70
C GLU A 96 4.81 -4.17 -19.96
N ARG A 97 4.34 -3.01 -20.36
CA ARG A 97 4.87 -2.27 -21.51
C ARG A 97 6.16 -1.52 -21.15
N GLY A 98 7.31 -2.15 -21.35
CA GLY A 98 8.53 -1.42 -21.69
C GLY A 98 8.59 -1.19 -23.22
N ARG A 99 9.37 -0.22 -23.71
CA ARG A 99 9.57 0.10 -25.15
C ARG A 99 9.97 -1.08 -26.06
N LYS A 100 10.22 -2.27 -25.50
CA LYS A 100 10.65 -3.51 -26.20
C LYS A 100 9.53 -4.53 -26.41
N SER A 101 8.28 -4.27 -26.07
CA SER A 101 7.18 -5.25 -26.06
C SER A 101 6.63 -5.66 -27.43
N ARG A 102 7.39 -5.51 -28.51
CA ARG A 102 7.08 -6.08 -29.84
C ARG A 102 7.79 -7.42 -30.10
N GLU A 103 8.51 -7.94 -29.13
CA GLU A 103 9.16 -9.24 -29.26
C GLU A 103 8.12 -10.34 -29.15
N ILE A 104 8.05 -11.18 -30.19
CA ILE A 104 7.21 -12.38 -30.17
C ILE A 104 7.91 -13.40 -29.29
N ILE A 105 7.28 -13.74 -28.16
CA ILE A 105 7.79 -14.75 -27.23
C ILE A 105 7.03 -16.04 -27.50
N THR A 106 7.74 -17.13 -27.81
CA THR A 106 7.15 -18.43 -28.01
C THR A 106 7.08 -19.20 -26.70
N PRO A 107 5.87 -19.64 -26.25
CA PRO A 107 5.73 -20.39 -25.00
C PRO A 107 6.31 -21.80 -25.13
N ILE A 108 6.96 -22.26 -24.07
CA ILE A 108 7.30 -23.65 -23.80
C ILE A 108 6.33 -24.13 -22.73
N ILE A 109 5.46 -25.07 -23.12
CA ILE A 109 4.46 -25.64 -22.22
C ILE A 109 5.11 -26.82 -21.51
N VAL A 110 5.12 -26.80 -20.18
CA VAL A 110 5.62 -27.91 -19.35
C VAL A 110 4.54 -28.98 -19.26
N ASP A 111 4.95 -30.24 -19.19
CA ASP A 111 4.01 -31.38 -19.11
C ASP A 111 3.00 -31.21 -17.95
N GLY A 112 1.73 -31.36 -18.26
CA GLY A 112 0.61 -31.19 -17.32
C GLY A 112 -0.06 -29.82 -17.32
N LEU A 113 0.50 -28.81 -17.99
CA LEU A 113 -0.14 -27.50 -18.16
C LEU A 113 -0.93 -27.44 -19.48
N SER A 114 -2.15 -26.93 -19.44
CA SER A 114 -2.92 -26.59 -20.61
C SER A 114 -3.17 -25.09 -20.64
N ILE A 115 -3.01 -24.48 -21.81
CA ILE A 115 -3.21 -23.04 -22.02
C ILE A 115 -4.24 -22.82 -23.13
N LYS A 116 -4.96 -21.69 -23.03
CA LYS A 116 -5.91 -21.23 -24.03
C LYS A 116 -5.61 -19.77 -24.40
N LYS A 117 -6.08 -19.36 -25.58
CA LYS A 117 -6.06 -17.94 -25.93
C LYS A 117 -6.80 -17.13 -24.87
N GLY A 118 -6.18 -16.05 -24.42
CA GLY A 118 -6.73 -15.19 -23.37
C GLY A 118 -6.26 -15.53 -21.96
N ASP A 119 -5.57 -16.66 -21.74
CA ASP A 119 -5.01 -16.95 -20.43
C ASP A 119 -3.90 -15.96 -20.07
N VAL A 120 -3.86 -15.60 -18.81
CA VAL A 120 -2.77 -14.84 -18.19
C VAL A 120 -1.84 -15.84 -17.50
N VAL A 121 -0.57 -15.80 -17.84
CA VAL A 121 0.42 -16.76 -17.36
C VAL A 121 1.60 -16.07 -16.71
N LYS A 122 2.18 -16.73 -15.72
CA LYS A 122 3.51 -16.44 -15.19
C LYS A 122 4.52 -17.26 -15.98
N ALA A 123 5.48 -16.61 -16.60
CA ALA A 123 6.45 -17.23 -17.47
C ALA A 123 7.88 -16.84 -17.07
N GLN A 124 8.83 -17.68 -17.41
CA GLN A 124 10.25 -17.49 -17.15
C GLN A 124 11.04 -17.63 -18.46
N SER A 125 12.01 -16.74 -18.68
CA SER A 125 12.88 -16.83 -19.85
C SER A 125 13.53 -18.21 -19.95
N ALA A 126 13.49 -18.84 -21.14
CA ALA A 126 14.00 -20.20 -21.32
C ALA A 126 15.51 -20.28 -21.11
N SER A 127 15.98 -21.34 -20.43
CA SER A 127 17.41 -21.60 -20.25
C SER A 127 18.08 -22.04 -21.53
N ARG A 128 19.41 -21.86 -21.64
CA ARG A 128 20.17 -22.41 -22.73
C ARG A 128 20.07 -23.94 -22.84
N GLN A 129 19.90 -24.61 -21.70
CA GLN A 129 19.74 -26.05 -21.63
C GLN A 129 18.36 -26.49 -22.14
N THR A 130 17.31 -25.76 -21.78
CA THR A 130 15.95 -25.95 -22.32
C THR A 130 15.94 -25.77 -23.83
N LEU A 131 16.60 -24.72 -24.35
CA LEU A 131 16.70 -24.46 -25.79
C LEU A 131 17.48 -25.53 -26.52
N LYS A 132 18.54 -26.11 -25.92
CA LYS A 132 19.27 -27.25 -26.48
C LYS A 132 18.38 -28.49 -26.54
N ASN A 133 17.65 -28.79 -25.48
CA ASN A 133 16.75 -29.95 -25.42
C ASN A 133 15.62 -29.84 -26.46
N LEU A 134 15.09 -28.65 -26.71
CA LEU A 134 14.11 -28.40 -27.77
C LEU A 134 14.65 -28.66 -29.17
N LYS A 135 15.91 -28.29 -29.43
CA LYS A 135 16.59 -28.59 -30.71
C LYS A 135 16.78 -30.11 -30.94
N PHE A 136 17.00 -30.90 -29.88
CA PHE A 136 17.10 -32.36 -29.96
C PHE A 136 15.74 -33.05 -30.19
N LYS A 137 14.62 -32.47 -29.73
CA LYS A 137 13.24 -33.03 -29.89
C LYS A 137 12.60 -32.74 -31.25
N LYS A 138 13.36 -32.30 -32.28
CA LYS A 138 12.87 -32.02 -33.66
C LYS A 138 11.49 -31.30 -33.70
N ILE A 139 11.30 -30.31 -32.86
CA ILE A 139 10.21 -29.36 -33.09
C ILE A 139 10.64 -28.59 -34.34
N LYS A 140 9.92 -28.78 -35.46
CA LYS A 140 10.14 -28.04 -36.71
C LYS A 140 9.98 -26.55 -36.44
N VAL A 141 11.07 -25.89 -36.05
CA VAL A 141 11.16 -24.43 -36.10
C VAL A 141 11.27 -24.10 -37.58
N ASN A 142 10.22 -23.61 -38.18
CA ASN A 142 10.20 -23.10 -39.54
C ASN A 142 11.20 -21.94 -39.63
N GLN A 143 12.44 -22.26 -39.98
CA GLN A 143 13.47 -21.29 -40.37
C GLN A 143 13.10 -20.76 -41.77
N ASN A 144 12.28 -19.72 -41.81
CA ASN A 144 12.18 -18.89 -43.00
C ASN A 144 13.50 -18.16 -43.22
N LYS A 145 14.32 -18.69 -44.14
CA LYS A 145 15.70 -18.26 -44.46
C LYS A 145 15.81 -16.86 -45.10
N ASN A 146 14.75 -16.08 -45.18
CA ASN A 146 14.75 -14.79 -45.87
C ASN A 146 14.15 -13.67 -44.99
N ARG A 147 14.82 -13.32 -43.90
CA ARG A 147 14.70 -11.96 -43.33
C ARG A 147 15.97 -11.57 -42.60
N LYS A 148 16.69 -10.62 -43.19
CA LYS A 148 17.71 -9.79 -42.54
C LYS A 148 16.98 -8.85 -41.54
N SER A 149 16.51 -9.38 -40.43
CA SER A 149 16.11 -8.60 -39.25
C SER A 149 16.59 -9.39 -38.04
N ASN A 150 17.29 -8.72 -37.14
CA ASN A 150 17.78 -9.24 -35.86
C ASN A 150 16.65 -9.61 -34.87
N ASN A 151 15.62 -10.32 -35.31
CA ASN A 151 14.58 -10.85 -34.42
C ASN A 151 15.08 -12.19 -33.87
N GLN A 152 15.77 -12.13 -32.75
CA GLN A 152 15.96 -13.30 -31.89
C GLN A 152 14.57 -13.79 -31.47
N ILE A 153 14.22 -15.04 -31.81
CA ILE A 153 13.01 -15.69 -31.30
C ILE A 153 13.26 -15.96 -29.82
N ASN A 154 12.54 -15.24 -28.96
CA ASN A 154 12.62 -15.43 -27.53
C ASN A 154 11.67 -16.56 -27.12
N TYR A 155 12.13 -17.46 -26.27
CA TYR A 155 11.35 -18.56 -25.71
C TYR A 155 11.17 -18.34 -24.21
N ALA A 156 10.01 -18.70 -23.70
CA ALA A 156 9.73 -18.68 -22.25
C ALA A 156 8.99 -19.95 -21.81
N GLU A 157 9.39 -20.47 -20.67
CA GLU A 157 8.72 -21.58 -20.00
C GLU A 157 7.54 -21.02 -19.20
N ILE A 158 6.34 -21.60 -19.35
CA ILE A 158 5.18 -21.24 -18.55
C ILE A 158 5.32 -21.94 -17.20
N ILE A 159 5.35 -21.15 -16.13
CA ILE A 159 5.44 -21.64 -14.75
C ILE A 159 4.03 -21.99 -14.24
N GLU A 160 3.07 -21.09 -14.49
CA GLU A 160 1.73 -21.16 -13.91
C GLU A 160 0.72 -20.41 -14.79
N VAL A 161 -0.52 -20.88 -14.80
CA VAL A 161 -1.66 -20.15 -15.34
C VAL A 161 -2.33 -19.40 -14.19
N VAL A 162 -2.24 -18.07 -14.21
CA VAL A 162 -2.81 -17.18 -13.18
C VAL A 162 -4.34 -17.15 -13.27
N GLY A 163 -4.87 -17.15 -14.48
CA GLY A 163 -6.29 -17.15 -14.76
C GLY A 163 -6.60 -16.75 -16.19
N SER A 164 -7.86 -16.56 -16.50
CA SER A 164 -8.30 -16.07 -17.81
C SER A 164 -8.47 -14.56 -17.81
N SER A 165 -8.04 -13.88 -18.86
CA SER A 165 -8.32 -12.45 -19.06
C SER A 165 -9.81 -12.13 -19.21
N LEU A 166 -10.63 -13.16 -19.33
CA LEU A 166 -12.10 -13.08 -19.31
C LEU A 166 -12.70 -13.18 -17.89
N ASN A 167 -11.87 -13.31 -16.86
CA ASN A 167 -12.29 -13.27 -15.45
C ASN A 167 -11.66 -12.05 -14.76
N PRO A 168 -12.44 -11.10 -14.27
CA PRO A 168 -11.91 -9.89 -13.60
C PRO A 168 -11.07 -10.17 -12.37
N GLU A 169 -11.34 -11.26 -11.64
CA GLU A 169 -10.53 -11.66 -10.47
C GLU A 169 -9.08 -11.99 -10.84
N THR A 170 -8.82 -12.37 -12.09
CA THR A 170 -7.48 -12.64 -12.59
C THR A 170 -6.55 -11.44 -12.40
N TYR A 171 -7.07 -10.21 -12.46
CA TYR A 171 -6.25 -9.00 -12.28
C TYR A 171 -5.81 -8.79 -10.83
N SER A 172 -6.65 -9.18 -9.86
CA SER A 172 -6.27 -9.21 -8.45
C SER A 172 -5.26 -10.33 -8.16
N HIS A 173 -5.48 -11.54 -8.68
CA HIS A 173 -4.51 -12.64 -8.55
C HIS A 173 -3.18 -12.33 -9.23
N LEU A 174 -3.20 -11.63 -10.35
CA LEU A 174 -2.00 -11.14 -11.02
C LEU A 174 -1.21 -10.19 -10.12
N ALA A 175 -1.88 -9.21 -9.50
CA ALA A 175 -1.24 -8.29 -8.57
C ALA A 175 -0.71 -9.00 -7.32
N ILE A 176 -1.44 -9.98 -6.77
CA ILE A 176 -0.99 -10.83 -5.66
C ILE A 176 0.36 -11.48 -5.99
N GLN A 177 0.51 -12.03 -7.17
CA GLN A 177 1.76 -12.68 -7.59
C GLN A 177 2.86 -11.67 -7.95
N GLU A 178 2.54 -10.54 -8.60
CA GLU A 178 3.51 -9.50 -8.95
C GLU A 178 4.15 -8.85 -7.73
N TYR A 179 3.36 -8.69 -6.66
CA TYR A 179 3.81 -8.06 -5.42
C TYR A 179 4.15 -9.06 -4.33
N ASP A 180 4.21 -10.36 -4.65
CA ASP A 180 4.53 -11.44 -3.72
C ASP A 180 3.72 -11.36 -2.41
N ILE A 181 2.39 -11.22 -2.56
CA ILE A 181 1.46 -11.14 -1.43
C ILE A 181 1.04 -12.54 -1.02
N ASN A 182 1.20 -12.84 0.27
CA ASN A 182 0.78 -14.11 0.85
C ASN A 182 -0.75 -14.24 0.82
N TYR A 183 -1.28 -15.09 -0.08
CA TYR A 183 -2.73 -15.19 -0.28
C TYR A 183 -3.38 -16.30 0.57
N LYS A 184 -2.71 -17.45 0.71
CA LYS A 184 -3.26 -18.63 1.38
C LYS A 184 -2.72 -18.77 2.79
N PHE A 185 -3.57 -19.20 3.73
CA PHE A 185 -3.13 -19.66 5.04
C PHE A 185 -2.78 -21.14 4.97
N ASN A 186 -1.73 -21.57 5.66
CA ASN A 186 -1.37 -22.98 5.78
C ASN A 186 -2.29 -23.72 6.76
N ASP A 187 -2.29 -25.05 6.70
CA ASP A 187 -3.17 -25.88 7.52
C ASP A 187 -2.94 -25.70 9.03
N THR A 188 -1.70 -25.46 9.46
CA THR A 188 -1.36 -25.19 10.87
C THR A 188 -2.08 -23.95 11.40
N ILE A 189 -2.14 -22.88 10.62
CA ILE A 189 -2.84 -21.62 10.95
C ILE A 189 -4.35 -21.88 11.05
N ILE A 190 -4.89 -22.66 10.09
CA ILE A 190 -6.32 -22.99 10.06
C ILE A 190 -6.70 -23.83 11.28
N GLU A 191 -5.88 -24.80 11.66
CA GLU A 191 -6.10 -25.63 12.85
C GLU A 191 -5.98 -24.82 14.15
N GLU A 192 -4.98 -23.95 14.27
CA GLU A 192 -4.84 -23.06 15.42
C GLU A 192 -6.10 -22.20 15.59
N THR A 193 -6.62 -21.66 14.48
CA THR A 193 -7.84 -20.83 14.49
C THR A 193 -9.07 -21.61 14.99
N LYS A 194 -9.24 -22.88 14.59
CA LYS A 194 -10.37 -23.71 15.02
C LYS A 194 -10.33 -24.04 16.52
N ASN A 195 -9.16 -24.05 17.13
CA ASN A 195 -8.94 -24.40 18.54
C ASN A 195 -8.98 -23.19 19.48
N LEU A 196 -9.35 -21.99 19.00
CA LEU A 196 -9.43 -20.79 19.81
C LEU A 196 -10.51 -20.89 20.89
N LYS A 197 -10.16 -20.41 22.09
CA LYS A 197 -11.06 -20.48 23.25
C LYS A 197 -12.04 -19.28 23.26
N PRO A 198 -13.26 -19.47 23.78
CA PRO A 198 -14.21 -18.41 24.00
C PRO A 198 -13.65 -17.31 24.92
N ILE A 199 -14.30 -16.15 24.90
CA ILE A 199 -13.95 -14.99 25.70
C ILE A 199 -14.14 -15.29 27.18
N ASP A 200 -13.14 -14.95 28.02
CA ASP A 200 -13.34 -14.85 29.45
C ASP A 200 -14.02 -13.51 29.79
N ILE A 201 -15.32 -13.57 30.01
CA ILE A 201 -16.16 -12.42 30.31
C ILE A 201 -15.90 -11.86 31.73
N LEU A 202 -15.59 -12.75 32.69
CA LEU A 202 -15.50 -12.39 34.11
C LEU A 202 -14.33 -11.44 34.45
N SER A 203 -13.27 -11.52 33.67
CA SER A 203 -12.08 -10.67 33.87
C SER A 203 -12.20 -9.27 33.22
N ARG A 204 -13.30 -8.99 32.52
CA ARG A 204 -13.49 -7.79 31.70
C ARG A 204 -14.57 -6.86 32.28
N VAL A 205 -14.45 -5.57 31.99
CA VAL A 205 -15.50 -4.59 32.30
C VAL A 205 -16.71 -4.86 31.42
N ASP A 206 -17.88 -5.02 32.00
CA ASP A 206 -19.12 -5.27 31.26
C ASP A 206 -19.73 -3.98 30.73
N LEU A 207 -19.71 -3.80 29.41
CA LEU A 207 -20.32 -2.69 28.68
C LEU A 207 -21.47 -3.14 27.77
N ARG A 208 -22.00 -4.36 27.94
CA ARG A 208 -23.07 -4.90 27.08
C ARG A 208 -24.39 -4.13 27.14
N SER A 209 -24.63 -3.39 28.21
CA SER A 209 -25.78 -2.50 28.33
C SER A 209 -25.60 -1.12 27.69
N THR A 210 -24.36 -0.76 27.31
CA THR A 210 -24.06 0.49 26.64
C THR A 210 -24.38 0.38 25.14
N GLN A 211 -25.08 1.36 24.59
CA GLN A 211 -25.52 1.37 23.18
C GLN A 211 -24.38 1.72 22.23
N LEU A 212 -23.29 0.94 22.28
CA LEU A 212 -22.18 1.05 21.32
C LEU A 212 -22.66 0.63 19.91
N VAL A 213 -22.28 1.38 18.89
CA VAL A 213 -22.62 1.09 17.49
C VAL A 213 -21.33 0.97 16.65
N THR A 214 -21.36 0.13 15.62
CA THR A 214 -20.33 0.13 14.58
C THR A 214 -20.83 0.93 13.37
N ILE A 215 -19.95 1.68 12.69
CA ILE A 215 -20.27 2.51 11.52
C ILE A 215 -19.23 2.26 10.46
N ASP A 216 -19.61 1.55 9.40
CA ASP A 216 -18.68 1.04 8.38
C ASP A 216 -19.31 1.10 6.98
N GLY A 217 -18.49 0.87 5.96
CA GLY A 217 -18.97 0.71 4.58
C GLY A 217 -19.92 -0.49 4.43
N GLU A 218 -20.83 -0.44 3.46
CA GLU A 218 -21.88 -1.44 3.26
C GLU A 218 -21.35 -2.89 3.19
N ASN A 219 -20.23 -3.10 2.51
CA ASN A 219 -19.64 -4.42 2.27
C ASN A 219 -18.63 -4.88 3.32
N ALA A 220 -18.37 -4.07 4.35
CA ALA A 220 -17.44 -4.42 5.42
C ALA A 220 -17.96 -5.60 6.25
N LYS A 221 -17.05 -6.50 6.65
CA LYS A 221 -17.33 -7.67 7.50
C LYS A 221 -16.45 -7.71 8.76
N ASP A 222 -15.35 -6.99 8.75
CA ASP A 222 -14.29 -6.93 9.75
C ASP A 222 -14.42 -5.63 10.58
N PHE A 223 -15.44 -5.58 11.43
CA PHE A 223 -15.73 -4.40 12.26
C PHE A 223 -14.73 -4.30 13.40
N ASP A 224 -13.74 -3.41 13.25
CA ASP A 224 -12.66 -3.21 14.22
C ASP A 224 -13.11 -2.39 15.43
N ASP A 225 -14.02 -1.40 15.24
CA ASP A 225 -14.37 -0.39 16.24
C ASP A 225 -15.87 -0.26 16.46
N ALA A 226 -16.23 0.02 17.72
CA ALA A 226 -17.56 0.40 18.13
C ALA A 226 -17.48 1.66 19.01
N VAL A 227 -18.37 2.61 18.76
CA VAL A 227 -18.30 3.95 19.34
C VAL A 227 -19.57 4.32 20.09
N TYR A 228 -19.41 5.17 21.10
CA TYR A 228 -20.49 5.72 21.90
C TYR A 228 -20.09 7.09 22.45
N ALA A 229 -21.03 8.01 22.55
CA ALA A 229 -20.82 9.29 23.21
C ALA A 229 -22.06 9.71 24.02
N GLU A 230 -21.82 10.28 25.18
CA GLU A 230 -22.84 10.87 26.00
C GLU A 230 -22.39 12.18 26.66
N GLU A 231 -23.30 13.10 26.86
CA GLU A 231 -23.03 14.32 27.62
C GLU A 231 -22.88 13.99 29.12
N LEU A 232 -21.89 14.57 29.78
CA LEU A 232 -21.69 14.37 31.21
C LEU A 232 -22.88 14.91 32.00
N LYS A 233 -23.26 14.23 33.11
CA LYS A 233 -24.43 14.60 33.97
C LYS A 233 -24.41 16.05 34.44
N ASN A 234 -23.23 16.63 34.59
CA ASN A 234 -23.05 18.04 34.97
C ASN A 234 -23.10 19.01 33.79
N LYS A 235 -23.33 18.53 32.57
CA LYS A 235 -23.27 19.27 31.29
C LYS A 235 -21.96 20.04 31.05
N LYS A 236 -20.84 19.58 31.64
CA LYS A 236 -19.53 20.20 31.53
C LYS A 236 -18.60 19.43 30.56
N GLY A 237 -19.14 18.75 29.59
CA GLY A 237 -18.37 18.02 28.58
C GLY A 237 -19.00 16.70 28.17
N TRP A 238 -18.18 15.85 27.57
CA TRP A 238 -18.59 14.62 26.92
C TRP A 238 -17.77 13.43 27.42
N ARG A 239 -18.43 12.31 27.59
CA ARG A 239 -17.83 11.00 27.76
C ARG A 239 -17.90 10.26 26.44
N VAL A 240 -16.75 9.88 25.90
CA VAL A 240 -16.62 9.15 24.64
C VAL A 240 -16.03 7.78 24.94
N LEU A 241 -16.62 6.72 24.40
CA LEU A 241 -16.10 5.37 24.43
C LEU A 241 -15.74 4.95 23.01
N VAL A 242 -14.51 4.48 22.84
CA VAL A 242 -14.05 3.83 21.62
C VAL A 242 -13.59 2.42 22.01
N ALA A 243 -14.37 1.42 21.61
CA ALA A 243 -14.13 0.01 21.89
C ALA A 243 -13.57 -0.65 20.63
N ILE A 244 -12.34 -1.13 20.72
CA ILE A 244 -11.64 -1.79 19.62
C ILE A 244 -11.57 -3.29 19.87
N ALA A 245 -11.78 -4.10 18.83
CA ALA A 245 -11.70 -5.56 18.89
C ALA A 245 -10.37 -6.02 19.54
N ASP A 246 -10.45 -6.79 20.62
CA ASP A 246 -9.26 -7.29 21.31
C ASP A 246 -8.68 -8.53 20.58
N VAL A 247 -8.08 -8.29 19.42
CA VAL A 247 -7.42 -9.31 18.60
C VAL A 247 -6.33 -10.03 19.39
N SER A 248 -5.66 -9.33 20.32
CA SER A 248 -4.59 -9.88 21.16
C SER A 248 -5.09 -10.97 22.13
N HIS A 249 -6.41 -11.03 22.36
CA HIS A 249 -7.02 -12.13 23.10
C HIS A 249 -6.85 -13.45 22.37
N TYR A 250 -6.99 -13.46 21.06
CA TYR A 250 -6.92 -14.63 20.19
C TYR A 250 -5.52 -14.88 19.65
N VAL A 251 -4.87 -13.85 19.12
CA VAL A 251 -3.55 -13.92 18.50
C VAL A 251 -2.48 -13.69 19.57
N LYS A 252 -1.99 -14.79 20.15
CA LYS A 252 -0.96 -14.75 21.19
C LYS A 252 0.41 -14.48 20.59
N GLU A 253 1.21 -13.70 21.30
CA GLU A 253 2.60 -13.40 20.89
C GLU A 253 3.38 -14.70 20.63
N LYS A 254 4.10 -14.73 19.50
CA LYS A 254 4.91 -15.88 19.03
C LYS A 254 4.12 -17.15 18.67
N SER A 255 2.80 -17.11 18.61
CA SER A 255 1.99 -18.19 18.03
C SER A 255 2.17 -18.27 16.51
N SER A 256 1.68 -19.33 15.87
CA SER A 256 1.70 -19.45 14.41
C SER A 256 0.86 -18.34 13.76
N LEU A 257 -0.29 -18.02 14.35
CA LEU A 257 -1.14 -16.89 13.93
C LEU A 257 -0.42 -15.55 14.02
N ASP A 258 0.37 -15.33 15.09
CA ASP A 258 1.13 -14.09 15.27
C ASP A 258 2.25 -13.95 14.24
N ASN A 259 2.98 -15.04 13.99
CA ASN A 259 4.05 -15.05 13.00
C ASN A 259 3.51 -14.75 11.59
N GLU A 260 2.38 -15.38 11.22
CA GLU A 260 1.72 -15.12 9.93
C GLU A 260 1.20 -13.69 9.83
N ALA A 261 0.54 -13.16 10.87
CA ALA A 261 0.07 -11.79 10.90
C ALA A 261 1.23 -10.77 10.79
N ARG A 262 2.36 -11.06 11.44
CA ARG A 262 3.59 -10.27 11.36
C ARG A 262 4.16 -10.28 9.93
N GLU A 263 4.23 -11.44 9.29
CA GLU A 263 4.74 -11.57 7.92
C GLU A 263 3.87 -10.82 6.92
N ARG A 264 2.54 -10.94 7.02
CA ARG A 264 1.59 -10.19 6.19
C ARG A 264 1.63 -8.69 6.46
N GLY A 265 1.81 -8.28 7.70
CA GLY A 265 1.85 -6.90 8.16
C GLY A 265 0.51 -6.18 8.15
N ASN A 266 -0.30 -6.40 7.12
CA ASN A 266 -1.65 -5.82 6.95
C ASN A 266 -2.53 -6.63 6.00
N SER A 267 -3.84 -6.40 6.05
CA SER A 267 -4.78 -6.87 5.03
C SER A 267 -4.62 -6.04 3.74
N VAL A 268 -4.94 -6.64 2.59
CA VAL A 268 -4.91 -5.98 1.27
C VAL A 268 -6.32 -5.97 0.68
N TYR A 269 -6.79 -4.79 0.28
CA TYR A 269 -8.17 -4.58 -0.19
C TYR A 269 -8.19 -4.26 -1.68
N PHE A 270 -8.26 -5.31 -2.51
CA PHE A 270 -8.49 -5.12 -3.94
C PHE A 270 -9.96 -4.73 -4.20
N PRO A 271 -10.28 -4.10 -5.32
CA PRO A 271 -11.65 -3.70 -5.62
C PRO A 271 -12.67 -4.84 -5.60
N ASN A 272 -12.26 -6.07 -5.92
CA ASN A 272 -13.11 -7.26 -6.02
C ASN A 272 -12.66 -8.44 -5.15
N LEU A 273 -11.61 -8.28 -4.33
CA LEU A 273 -11.03 -9.35 -3.51
C LEU A 273 -10.36 -8.78 -2.27
N VAL A 274 -10.48 -9.44 -1.14
CA VAL A 274 -9.74 -9.09 0.09
C VAL A 274 -8.75 -10.21 0.42
N VAL A 275 -7.50 -9.84 0.69
CA VAL A 275 -6.49 -10.74 1.26
C VAL A 275 -6.29 -10.35 2.72
N PRO A 276 -6.92 -11.07 3.66
CA PRO A 276 -6.92 -10.67 5.06
C PRO A 276 -5.59 -10.97 5.75
N MET A 277 -5.22 -10.15 6.75
CA MET A 277 -4.07 -10.38 7.63
C MET A 277 -4.28 -11.61 8.52
N LEU A 278 -5.51 -11.84 8.95
CA LEU A 278 -5.92 -12.95 9.80
C LEU A 278 -6.94 -13.84 9.07
N PRO A 279 -7.02 -15.15 9.36
CA PRO A 279 -8.07 -16.01 8.81
C PRO A 279 -9.47 -15.41 8.99
N GLU A 280 -10.36 -15.63 8.03
CA GLU A 280 -11.72 -15.05 8.02
C GLU A 280 -12.54 -15.41 9.26
N GLU A 281 -12.32 -16.59 9.85
CA GLU A 281 -12.95 -16.98 11.11
C GLU A 281 -12.60 -16.03 12.25
N LEU A 282 -11.40 -15.45 12.23
CA LEU A 282 -11.00 -14.38 13.16
C LEU A 282 -11.48 -13.01 12.67
N SER A 283 -11.08 -12.61 11.48
CA SER A 283 -11.30 -11.24 10.99
C SER A 283 -12.77 -10.92 10.80
N ASN A 284 -13.52 -11.86 10.22
CA ASN A 284 -14.93 -11.64 9.88
C ASN A 284 -15.90 -12.21 10.90
N ASN A 285 -15.43 -13.00 11.91
CA ASN A 285 -16.30 -13.62 12.90
C ASN A 285 -15.87 -13.30 14.34
N LEU A 286 -14.88 -13.98 14.90
CA LEU A 286 -14.57 -13.90 16.34
C LEU A 286 -14.14 -12.52 16.81
N CYS A 287 -13.34 -11.81 16.02
CA CYS A 287 -12.88 -10.45 16.32
C CYS A 287 -13.90 -9.39 15.91
N SER A 288 -14.61 -9.58 14.80
CA SER A 288 -15.55 -8.59 14.26
C SER A 288 -16.66 -8.24 15.25
N LEU A 289 -16.84 -6.95 15.51
CA LEU A 289 -17.80 -6.41 16.49
C LEU A 289 -19.25 -6.44 15.95
N LYS A 290 -19.68 -7.62 15.52
CA LYS A 290 -21.01 -7.86 14.97
C LYS A 290 -22.12 -7.51 15.97
N PRO A 291 -23.27 -6.99 15.52
CA PRO A 291 -24.38 -6.61 16.39
C PRO A 291 -24.92 -7.82 17.16
N ASN A 292 -25.39 -7.55 18.39
CA ASN A 292 -26.04 -8.51 19.27
C ASN A 292 -25.18 -9.71 19.71
N LEU A 293 -23.87 -9.67 19.51
CA LEU A 293 -22.94 -10.69 19.97
C LEU A 293 -21.98 -10.13 21.01
N ASP A 294 -21.66 -10.97 22.02
CA ASP A 294 -20.66 -10.61 23.02
C ASP A 294 -19.27 -10.65 22.36
N ARG A 295 -18.53 -9.53 22.47
CA ARG A 295 -17.20 -9.38 21.87
C ARG A 295 -16.18 -8.82 22.86
N ALA A 296 -14.97 -9.41 22.82
CA ALA A 296 -13.83 -8.90 23.57
C ALA A 296 -13.31 -7.60 22.96
N CYS A 297 -13.14 -6.57 23.78
CA CYS A 297 -12.60 -5.31 23.35
C CYS A 297 -11.50 -4.80 24.28
N LEU A 298 -10.61 -3.98 23.72
CA LEU A 298 -9.80 -3.03 24.45
C LEU A 298 -10.44 -1.66 24.25
N THR A 299 -11.02 -1.12 25.32
CA THR A 299 -11.80 0.12 25.26
C THR A 299 -11.01 1.27 25.85
N VAL A 300 -11.05 2.42 25.18
CA VAL A 300 -10.63 3.70 25.74
C VAL A 300 -11.85 4.54 26.06
N GLU A 301 -11.94 5.00 27.31
CA GLU A 301 -12.84 6.03 27.76
C GLU A 301 -12.11 7.37 27.72
N ILE A 302 -12.69 8.37 27.08
CA ILE A 302 -12.12 9.69 26.91
C ILE A 302 -13.11 10.73 27.42
N ILE A 303 -12.63 11.65 28.25
CA ILE A 303 -13.41 12.78 28.73
C ILE A 303 -12.97 14.03 27.99
N LEU A 304 -13.94 14.69 27.35
CA LEU A 304 -13.77 15.98 26.69
C LEU A 304 -14.49 17.08 27.46
N ASP A 305 -13.96 18.28 27.44
CA ASP A 305 -14.70 19.46 27.88
C ASP A 305 -15.70 19.96 26.81
N ASN A 306 -16.42 21.05 27.12
CA ASN A 306 -17.38 21.65 26.19
C ASN A 306 -16.77 22.25 24.92
N ASN A 307 -15.45 22.40 24.87
CA ASN A 307 -14.71 22.88 23.72
C ASN A 307 -14.11 21.73 22.90
N GLY A 308 -14.31 20.46 23.27
CA GLY A 308 -13.72 19.30 22.63
C GLY A 308 -12.27 19.03 23.02
N ILE A 309 -11.76 19.69 24.07
CA ILE A 309 -10.39 19.47 24.55
C ILE A 309 -10.39 18.25 25.48
N LYS A 310 -9.53 17.29 25.17
CA LYS A 310 -9.37 16.09 25.99
C LYS A 310 -8.82 16.43 27.37
N GLN A 311 -9.57 16.04 28.40
CA GLN A 311 -9.23 16.24 29.82
C GLN A 311 -8.51 15.01 30.41
N SER A 312 -9.00 13.82 30.08
CA SER A 312 -8.43 12.55 30.55
C SER A 312 -8.81 11.39 29.65
N HIS A 313 -8.09 10.28 29.80
CA HIS A 313 -8.45 9.01 29.19
C HIS A 313 -8.10 7.84 30.11
N LYS A 314 -8.77 6.70 29.89
CA LYS A 314 -8.53 5.46 30.61
C LYS A 314 -8.74 4.25 29.70
N PHE A 315 -7.75 3.36 29.66
CA PHE A 315 -7.84 2.08 28.95
C PHE A 315 -8.26 0.94 29.87
N PHE A 316 -9.07 0.02 29.36
CA PHE A 316 -9.46 -1.20 30.05
C PHE A 316 -9.96 -2.25 29.08
N GLN A 317 -9.74 -3.52 29.43
CA GLN A 317 -10.33 -4.64 28.70
C GLN A 317 -11.83 -4.72 29.05
N SER A 318 -12.67 -4.85 28.04
CA SER A 318 -14.14 -4.90 28.20
C SER A 318 -14.76 -6.03 27.39
N VAL A 319 -16.01 -6.34 27.72
CA VAL A 319 -16.92 -7.08 26.86
C VAL A 319 -18.03 -6.14 26.44
N ILE A 320 -18.29 -6.09 25.14
CA ILE A 320 -19.38 -5.30 24.57
C ILE A 320 -20.40 -6.19 23.85
N LYS A 321 -21.56 -5.63 23.60
CA LYS A 321 -22.55 -6.13 22.65
C LYS A 321 -22.96 -4.95 21.79
N SER A 322 -22.48 -4.91 20.53
CA SER A 322 -22.85 -3.82 19.61
C SER A 322 -24.36 -3.79 19.44
N ALA A 323 -24.96 -2.63 19.69
CA ALA A 323 -26.41 -2.45 19.62
C ALA A 323 -26.90 -2.48 18.16
N LYS A 324 -26.11 -1.96 17.24
CA LYS A 324 -26.43 -1.95 15.82
C LYS A 324 -25.17 -1.76 14.97
N ARG A 325 -25.15 -2.39 13.79
CA ARG A 325 -24.25 -2.05 12.70
C ARG A 325 -24.95 -1.03 11.82
N LEU A 326 -24.30 0.10 11.59
CA LEU A 326 -24.75 1.19 10.73
C LEU A 326 -23.81 1.34 9.54
N THR A 327 -24.33 1.84 8.40
CA THR A 327 -23.50 2.28 7.28
C THR A 327 -23.19 3.77 7.38
N TYR A 328 -22.16 4.22 6.69
CA TYR A 328 -21.86 5.66 6.60
C TYR A 328 -23.02 6.43 5.98
N GLU A 329 -23.68 5.88 4.99
CA GLU A 329 -24.83 6.47 4.30
C GLU A 329 -26.04 6.61 5.23
N GLU A 330 -26.33 5.57 6.03
CA GLU A 330 -27.42 5.61 7.02
C GLU A 330 -27.19 6.71 8.05
N VAL A 331 -25.96 6.86 8.56
CA VAL A 331 -25.60 7.89 9.53
C VAL A 331 -25.66 9.27 8.88
N GLU A 332 -25.15 9.44 7.67
CA GLU A 332 -25.19 10.71 6.92
C GLU A 332 -26.62 11.19 6.72
N GLU A 333 -27.52 10.28 6.34
CA GLU A 333 -28.92 10.58 6.17
C GLU A 333 -29.56 11.11 7.47
N VAL A 334 -29.25 10.47 8.62
CA VAL A 334 -29.80 10.91 9.93
C VAL A 334 -29.31 12.30 10.33
N ILE A 335 -28.04 12.64 10.04
CA ILE A 335 -27.46 13.93 10.45
C ILE A 335 -27.81 15.08 9.50
N THR A 336 -28.10 14.78 8.24
CA THR A 336 -28.42 15.81 7.21
C THR A 336 -29.93 16.02 7.06
N ASN A 337 -30.74 14.98 7.18
CA ASN A 337 -32.18 15.00 6.93
C ASN A 337 -32.97 14.91 8.23
N LYS A 338 -33.79 15.95 8.53
CA LYS A 338 -34.70 15.95 9.69
C LYS A 338 -35.77 14.85 9.63
N HIS A 339 -36.05 14.31 8.42
CA HIS A 339 -37.03 13.25 8.16
C HIS A 339 -36.32 12.09 7.45
N SER A 340 -35.40 11.45 8.19
CA SER A 340 -34.69 10.26 7.64
C SER A 340 -35.67 9.16 7.25
N ILE A 341 -35.43 8.50 6.13
CA ILE A 341 -36.15 7.31 5.69
C ILE A 341 -35.89 6.09 6.58
N TYR A 342 -34.81 6.12 7.35
CA TYR A 342 -34.45 5.04 8.27
C TYR A 342 -35.18 5.18 9.60
N ASN A 343 -35.94 4.16 9.96
CA ASN A 343 -36.67 4.10 11.23
C ASN A 343 -35.82 3.45 12.32
N PHE A 344 -34.91 4.22 12.91
CA PHE A 344 -34.11 3.77 14.03
C PHE A 344 -34.79 4.03 15.39
N ASP A 345 -34.48 3.14 16.34
CA ASP A 345 -34.90 3.35 17.74
C ASP A 345 -34.32 4.67 18.27
N LYS A 346 -35.09 5.32 19.15
CA LYS A 346 -34.72 6.60 19.77
C LYS A 346 -33.34 6.53 20.46
N SER A 347 -32.97 5.38 21.01
CA SER A 347 -31.66 5.15 21.64
C SER A 347 -30.52 5.28 20.63
N ILE A 348 -30.64 4.67 19.43
CA ILE A 348 -29.64 4.74 18.35
C ILE A 348 -29.55 6.15 17.79
N LEU A 349 -30.69 6.81 17.54
CA LEU A 349 -30.73 8.21 17.10
C LEU A 349 -30.02 9.15 18.10
N ASN A 350 -30.19 8.92 19.39
CA ASN A 350 -29.50 9.71 20.42
C ASN A 350 -27.98 9.49 20.36
N VAL A 351 -27.50 8.25 20.11
CA VAL A 351 -26.07 7.97 19.95
C VAL A 351 -25.53 8.68 18.74
N ILE A 352 -26.14 8.55 17.55
CA ILE A 352 -25.72 9.22 16.32
C ILE A 352 -25.61 10.75 16.53
N ASN A 353 -26.65 11.36 17.11
CA ASN A 353 -26.68 12.80 17.40
C ASN A 353 -25.58 13.22 18.41
N SER A 354 -25.27 12.37 19.39
CA SER A 354 -24.19 12.64 20.36
C SER A 354 -22.82 12.56 19.70
N LEU A 355 -22.60 11.55 18.86
CA LEU A 355 -21.36 11.39 18.07
C LEU A 355 -21.16 12.59 17.12
N TYR A 356 -22.21 13.04 16.46
CA TYR A 356 -22.15 14.21 15.58
C TYR A 356 -21.82 15.51 16.37
N LYS A 357 -22.39 15.71 17.56
CA LYS A 357 -22.06 16.86 18.43
C LYS A 357 -20.59 16.81 18.86
N VAL A 358 -20.10 15.64 19.26
CA VAL A 358 -18.67 15.44 19.62
C VAL A 358 -17.77 15.72 18.42
N TYR A 359 -18.11 15.20 17.23
CA TYR A 359 -17.36 15.47 16.00
C TYR A 359 -17.22 16.96 15.73
N ASN A 360 -18.30 17.74 15.81
CA ASN A 360 -18.23 19.19 15.57
C ASN A 360 -17.25 19.90 16.52
N LEU A 361 -17.14 19.44 17.76
CA LEU A 361 -16.14 19.95 18.71
C LEU A 361 -14.72 19.54 18.31
N LEU A 362 -14.53 18.28 17.91
CA LEU A 362 -13.24 17.76 17.49
C LEU A 362 -12.75 18.42 16.18
N GLU A 363 -13.65 18.70 15.24
CA GLU A 363 -13.33 19.39 14.00
C GLU A 363 -12.80 20.82 14.26
N ILE A 364 -13.40 21.55 15.21
CA ILE A 364 -12.88 22.84 15.67
C ILE A 364 -11.45 22.70 16.21
N GLN A 365 -11.17 21.65 16.97
CA GLN A 365 -9.82 21.41 17.49
C GLN A 365 -8.85 20.97 16.38
N ARG A 366 -9.32 20.20 15.40
CA ARG A 366 -8.57 19.85 14.18
C ARG A 366 -8.12 21.09 13.41
N GLU A 367 -9.05 22.01 13.18
CA GLU A 367 -8.74 23.29 12.51
C GLU A 367 -7.74 24.14 13.29
N LYS A 368 -7.93 24.26 14.63
CA LYS A 368 -7.03 25.02 15.51
C LYS A 368 -5.61 24.48 15.53
N ARG A 369 -5.43 23.14 15.57
CA ARG A 369 -4.08 22.54 15.50
C ARG A 369 -3.49 22.59 14.10
N GLY A 370 -4.32 22.84 13.07
CA GLY A 370 -3.90 23.02 11.69
C GLY A 370 -3.63 21.73 10.93
N ALA A 371 -4.32 20.64 11.26
CA ALA A 371 -4.22 19.41 10.48
C ALA A 371 -4.50 19.68 9.00
N LEU A 372 -3.71 19.06 8.11
CA LEU A 372 -3.86 19.23 6.67
C LEU A 372 -5.24 18.74 6.21
N ASN A 373 -5.95 19.59 5.47
CA ASN A 373 -7.32 19.31 5.02
C ASN A 373 -7.35 19.12 3.48
N LEU A 374 -6.83 17.99 3.03
CA LEU A 374 -6.93 17.57 1.63
C LEU A 374 -8.24 16.81 1.44
N ASN A 375 -9.17 17.40 0.71
CA ASN A 375 -10.42 16.75 0.31
C ASN A 375 -10.24 16.14 -1.08
N LEU A 376 -9.64 14.97 -1.13
CA LEU A 376 -9.40 14.24 -2.38
C LEU A 376 -10.53 13.21 -2.59
N PRO A 377 -11.01 13.07 -3.82
CA PRO A 377 -12.00 12.05 -4.12
C PRO A 377 -11.40 10.65 -4.13
N GLU A 378 -12.19 9.67 -3.69
CA GLU A 378 -11.89 8.25 -3.84
C GLU A 378 -12.60 7.68 -5.05
N LYS A 379 -11.92 6.81 -5.79
CA LYS A 379 -12.48 6.09 -6.93
C LYS A 379 -13.04 4.76 -6.45
N VAL A 380 -14.34 4.57 -6.57
CA VAL A 380 -15.03 3.33 -6.22
C VAL A 380 -15.53 2.65 -7.49
N ILE A 381 -14.99 1.47 -7.77
CA ILE A 381 -15.40 0.66 -8.92
C ILE A 381 -16.64 -0.14 -8.54
N SER A 382 -17.73 0.03 -9.29
CA SER A 382 -18.88 -0.83 -9.19
C SER A 382 -18.79 -1.97 -10.22
N PHE A 383 -19.31 -3.13 -9.84
CA PHE A 383 -19.26 -4.34 -10.67
C PHE A 383 -20.67 -4.76 -11.09
N ASP A 384 -20.75 -5.43 -12.21
CA ASP A 384 -21.97 -6.14 -12.64
C ASP A 384 -22.08 -7.52 -11.95
N ASP A 385 -23.19 -8.24 -12.22
CA ASP A 385 -23.46 -9.57 -11.66
C ASP A 385 -22.43 -10.64 -12.08
N SER A 386 -21.67 -10.38 -13.13
CA SER A 386 -20.59 -11.25 -13.64
C SER A 386 -19.23 -10.88 -13.07
N GLY A 387 -19.16 -9.86 -12.20
CA GLY A 387 -17.93 -9.35 -11.59
C GLY A 387 -17.10 -8.43 -12.48
N TRP A 388 -17.62 -8.01 -13.66
CA TRP A 388 -16.93 -7.03 -14.50
C TRP A 388 -17.13 -5.61 -13.99
N PRO A 389 -16.10 -4.75 -14.12
CA PRO A 389 -16.26 -3.34 -13.79
C PRO A 389 -17.33 -2.71 -14.68
N LYS A 390 -18.35 -2.13 -14.05
CA LYS A 390 -19.49 -1.50 -14.71
C LYS A 390 -19.36 0.01 -14.79
N ASN A 391 -18.92 0.63 -13.70
CA ASN A 391 -18.75 2.06 -13.59
C ASN A 391 -17.70 2.41 -12.53
N VAL A 392 -17.17 3.61 -12.59
CA VAL A 392 -16.31 4.19 -11.55
C VAL A 392 -16.96 5.44 -11.04
N ASN A 393 -17.28 5.44 -9.77
CA ASN A 393 -17.85 6.60 -9.09
C ASN A 393 -16.73 7.33 -8.34
N THR A 394 -16.70 8.64 -8.48
CA THR A 394 -15.82 9.52 -7.70
C THR A 394 -16.58 9.96 -6.45
N ILE A 395 -16.17 9.50 -5.28
CA ILE A 395 -16.85 9.75 -4.00
C ILE A 395 -15.97 10.67 -3.14
N TYR A 396 -16.56 11.72 -2.61
CA TYR A 396 -15.93 12.55 -1.58
C TYR A 396 -16.33 12.04 -0.20
N GLY A 397 -15.40 12.13 0.76
CA GLY A 397 -15.70 11.75 2.13
C GLY A 397 -16.87 12.56 2.69
N ILE A 398 -17.92 11.86 3.16
CA ILE A 398 -19.10 12.44 3.80
C ILE A 398 -18.87 12.68 5.28
N THR A 399 -19.77 13.37 5.95
CA THR A 399 -19.59 13.77 7.37
C THR A 399 -19.49 12.57 8.30
N SER A 400 -20.24 11.53 8.02
CA SER A 400 -20.20 10.29 8.80
C SER A 400 -18.83 9.58 8.79
N ASN A 401 -18.09 9.62 7.65
CA ASN A 401 -16.70 9.14 7.61
C ASN A 401 -15.79 9.97 8.54
N LYS A 402 -15.95 11.29 8.52
CA LYS A 402 -15.16 12.20 9.36
C LYS A 402 -15.46 12.03 10.85
N ILE A 403 -16.68 11.69 11.22
CA ILE A 403 -17.04 11.36 12.62
C ILE A 403 -16.15 10.21 13.11
N ILE A 404 -16.10 9.10 12.37
CA ILE A 404 -15.28 7.95 12.74
C ILE A 404 -13.80 8.30 12.68
N GLU A 405 -13.33 8.98 11.61
CA GLU A 405 -11.92 9.41 11.49
C GLU A 405 -11.46 10.18 12.75
N GLU A 406 -12.19 11.21 13.19
CA GLU A 406 -11.78 12.03 14.34
C GLU A 406 -11.83 11.25 15.66
N LEU A 407 -12.79 10.34 15.85
CA LEU A 407 -12.83 9.46 17.01
C LEU A 407 -11.65 8.48 17.03
N MET A 408 -11.28 7.93 15.86
CA MET A 408 -10.12 7.05 15.73
C MET A 408 -8.81 7.82 15.95
N ILE A 409 -8.67 9.04 15.43
CA ILE A 409 -7.52 9.91 15.71
C ILE A 409 -7.43 10.19 17.22
N LEU A 410 -8.54 10.52 17.85
CA LEU A 410 -8.60 10.79 19.30
C LEU A 410 -8.15 9.57 20.13
N ALA A 411 -8.61 8.36 19.77
CA ALA A 411 -8.21 7.10 20.42
C ALA A 411 -6.73 6.78 20.18
N ASN A 412 -6.23 6.96 18.95
CA ASN A 412 -4.83 6.76 18.59
C ASN A 412 -3.88 7.71 19.36
N VAL A 413 -4.29 8.98 19.53
CA VAL A 413 -3.54 9.95 20.36
C VAL A 413 -3.55 9.52 21.83
N ALA A 414 -4.68 9.07 22.37
CA ALA A 414 -4.77 8.59 23.74
C ALA A 414 -3.84 7.37 23.96
N ALA A 415 -3.79 6.45 23.00
CA ALA A 415 -2.89 5.30 23.04
C ALA A 415 -1.41 5.72 23.02
N ALA A 416 -1.04 6.66 22.14
CA ALA A 416 0.33 7.19 22.08
C ALA A 416 0.74 7.87 23.39
N GLU A 417 -0.16 8.65 24.00
CA GLU A 417 0.10 9.30 25.29
C GLU A 417 0.25 8.29 26.44
N GLU A 418 -0.56 7.21 26.45
CA GLU A 418 -0.45 6.16 27.46
C GLU A 418 0.90 5.44 27.39
N ILE A 419 1.34 5.11 26.18
CA ILE A 419 2.65 4.50 25.94
C ILE A 419 3.79 5.44 26.35
N ASN A 420 3.70 6.73 26.00
CA ASN A 420 4.74 7.72 26.34
C ASN A 420 4.90 8.01 27.84
N LYS A 421 3.96 7.57 28.69
CA LYS A 421 4.11 7.60 30.15
C LYS A 421 5.10 6.52 30.65
N THR A 422 5.47 5.61 29.79
CA THR A 422 6.37 4.48 30.09
C THR A 422 7.71 4.62 29.36
N THR A 423 8.67 3.77 29.73
CA THR A 423 9.98 3.69 29.06
C THR A 423 10.03 2.57 27.99
N ILE A 424 8.86 2.05 27.58
CA ILE A 424 8.76 0.94 26.63
C ILE A 424 9.05 1.46 25.22
N ASN A 425 9.91 0.76 24.48
CA ASN A 425 10.08 1.00 23.05
C ASN A 425 8.78 0.65 22.31
N SER A 426 8.32 1.49 21.40
CA SER A 426 7.04 1.31 20.72
C SER A 426 7.11 1.61 19.24
N VAL A 427 6.02 1.27 18.54
CA VAL A 427 5.83 1.53 17.11
C VAL A 427 4.98 2.78 16.96
N TYR A 428 5.57 3.86 16.45
CA TYR A 428 4.88 5.12 16.16
C TYR A 428 4.47 5.19 14.69
N ARG A 429 3.40 5.89 14.42
CA ARG A 429 3.04 6.30 13.05
C ARG A 429 3.54 7.71 12.82
N VAL A 430 4.60 7.84 12.06
CA VAL A 430 5.30 9.10 11.84
C VAL A 430 5.06 9.62 10.42
N HIS A 431 4.99 10.94 10.29
CA HIS A 431 4.88 11.62 9.02
C HIS A 431 5.73 12.88 9.05
N GLU A 432 6.83 12.85 8.34
CA GLU A 432 7.76 13.97 8.29
C GLU A 432 7.23 15.12 7.41
N PRO A 433 7.66 16.35 7.64
CA PRO A 433 7.36 17.45 6.73
C PRO A 433 7.93 17.17 5.33
N PRO A 434 7.44 17.85 4.28
CA PRO A 434 8.02 17.81 2.95
C PRO A 434 9.52 18.09 2.98
N SER A 435 10.29 17.34 2.17
CA SER A 435 11.71 17.67 1.97
C SER A 435 11.86 19.09 1.37
N GLN A 436 13.00 19.71 1.61
CA GLN A 436 13.26 21.06 1.07
C GLN A 436 13.12 21.12 -0.46
N GLU A 437 13.55 20.07 -1.14
CA GLU A 437 13.42 19.93 -2.59
C GLU A 437 11.96 19.89 -3.03
N LYS A 438 11.14 19.00 -2.44
CA LYS A 438 9.71 18.90 -2.75
C LYS A 438 8.95 20.18 -2.40
N TYR A 439 9.34 20.83 -1.31
CA TYR A 439 8.73 22.08 -0.89
C TYR A 439 9.04 23.24 -1.87
N LYS A 440 10.26 23.27 -2.41
CA LYS A 440 10.65 24.22 -3.44
C LYS A 440 9.86 23.96 -4.73
N ILE A 441 9.77 22.72 -5.18
CA ILE A 441 8.96 22.35 -6.36
C ILE A 441 7.50 22.79 -6.17
N LEU A 442 6.92 22.58 -4.99
CA LEU A 442 5.56 23.06 -4.70
C LEU A 442 5.44 24.58 -4.87
N ILE A 443 6.40 25.34 -4.33
CA ILE A 443 6.41 26.81 -4.43
C ILE A 443 6.43 27.26 -5.90
N ASP A 444 7.25 26.60 -6.72
CA ASP A 444 7.42 26.94 -8.14
C ASP A 444 6.15 26.61 -8.95
N LEU A 445 5.42 25.54 -8.59
CA LEU A 445 4.23 25.08 -9.32
C LEU A 445 2.95 25.88 -9.03
N ILE A 446 2.73 26.35 -7.79
CA ILE A 446 1.43 26.94 -7.39
C ILE A 446 1.23 28.40 -7.83
N GLY A 447 2.21 28.99 -8.51
CA GLY A 447 2.14 30.36 -9.02
C GLY A 447 2.36 31.46 -7.97
N LYS A 448 2.83 32.65 -8.44
CA LYS A 448 3.30 33.73 -7.56
C LYS A 448 2.35 34.18 -6.45
N PRO A 449 1.04 34.36 -6.64
CA PRO A 449 0.17 34.84 -5.56
C PRO A 449 0.14 33.87 -4.37
N LEU A 450 0.02 32.58 -4.63
CA LEU A 450 -0.04 31.53 -3.60
C LEU A 450 1.35 31.17 -3.05
N ALA A 451 2.37 31.18 -3.90
CA ALA A 451 3.75 30.93 -3.53
C ALA A 451 4.25 31.87 -2.42
N ASN A 452 3.82 33.13 -2.40
CA ASN A 452 4.16 34.11 -1.36
C ASN A 452 3.74 33.67 0.05
N ILE A 453 2.76 32.76 0.15
CA ILE A 453 2.35 32.18 1.45
C ILE A 453 3.44 31.28 2.00
N LEU A 454 4.23 30.63 1.14
CA LEU A 454 5.24 29.61 1.49
C LEU A 454 6.66 30.15 1.49
N ILE A 455 6.99 31.14 0.64
CA ILE A 455 8.36 31.64 0.46
C ILE A 455 8.95 32.12 1.77
N GLY A 456 10.17 31.65 2.07
CA GLY A 456 10.92 32.00 3.29
C GLY A 456 10.38 31.40 4.58
N LYS A 457 9.43 30.46 4.49
CA LYS A 457 8.84 29.81 5.67
C LYS A 457 9.15 28.30 5.69
N VAL A 458 9.23 27.77 6.90
CA VAL A 458 9.35 26.32 7.14
C VAL A 458 8.02 25.66 6.78
N PRO A 459 8.03 24.47 6.15
CA PRO A 459 6.81 23.72 5.87
C PRO A 459 5.92 23.56 7.12
N HIS A 460 4.68 23.99 7.00
CA HIS A 460 3.68 23.83 8.05
C HIS A 460 2.30 23.58 7.45
N PRO A 461 1.48 22.64 7.96
CA PRO A 461 0.19 22.31 7.37
C PRO A 461 -0.78 23.48 7.30
N LEU A 462 -0.76 24.41 8.27
CA LEU A 462 -1.57 25.63 8.23
C LEU A 462 -1.32 26.51 7.00
N LEU A 463 -0.07 26.57 6.52
CA LEU A 463 0.26 27.34 5.32
C LEU A 463 -0.35 26.68 4.08
N MET A 464 -0.28 25.35 4.01
CA MET A 464 -0.89 24.56 2.94
C MET A 464 -2.42 24.70 2.96
N ASN A 465 -3.04 24.65 4.15
CA ASN A 465 -4.49 24.88 4.29
C ASN A 465 -4.93 26.26 3.83
N ARG A 466 -4.11 27.30 4.01
CA ARG A 466 -4.40 28.64 3.47
C ARG A 466 -4.42 28.64 1.95
N ILE A 467 -3.48 27.93 1.31
CA ILE A 467 -3.45 27.78 -0.14
C ILE A 467 -4.68 27.02 -0.61
N LEU A 468 -4.98 25.88 0.00
CA LEU A 468 -6.17 25.08 -0.30
C LEU A 468 -7.46 25.92 -0.22
N LYS A 469 -7.62 26.73 0.85
CA LYS A 469 -8.80 27.61 1.01
C LYS A 469 -8.88 28.69 -0.08
N GLN A 470 -7.73 29.23 -0.54
CA GLN A 470 -7.71 30.25 -1.58
C GLN A 470 -7.90 29.70 -2.99
N SER A 471 -7.63 28.43 -3.21
CA SER A 471 -7.82 27.76 -4.50
C SER A 471 -9.23 27.23 -4.73
N VAL A 472 -10.09 27.24 -3.71
CA VAL A 472 -11.47 26.73 -3.84
C VAL A 472 -12.24 27.49 -4.91
N GLY A 473 -12.80 26.74 -5.87
CA GLY A 473 -13.59 27.27 -6.98
C GLY A 473 -12.78 27.90 -8.12
N THR A 474 -11.44 27.84 -8.06
CA THR A 474 -10.59 28.25 -9.19
C THR A 474 -10.34 27.08 -10.16
N PRO A 475 -10.03 27.35 -11.44
CA PRO A 475 -9.69 26.30 -12.41
C PRO A 475 -8.47 25.46 -11.98
N GLU A 476 -7.55 26.05 -11.19
CA GLU A 476 -6.32 25.42 -10.74
C GLU A 476 -6.48 24.59 -9.47
N GLN A 477 -7.68 24.54 -8.86
CA GLN A 477 -7.92 23.87 -7.58
C GLN A 477 -7.42 22.43 -7.57
N GLU A 478 -7.73 21.63 -8.59
CA GLU A 478 -7.32 20.23 -8.65
C GLU A 478 -5.80 20.09 -8.77
N MET A 479 -5.16 20.89 -9.62
CA MET A 479 -3.70 20.92 -9.77
C MET A 479 -3.01 21.29 -8.46
N ILE A 480 -3.53 22.27 -7.72
CA ILE A 480 -3.00 22.71 -6.42
C ILE A 480 -3.15 21.60 -5.38
N ASN A 481 -4.32 20.95 -5.30
CA ASN A 481 -4.55 19.83 -4.39
C ASN A 481 -3.55 18.69 -4.64
N GLN A 482 -3.37 18.31 -5.91
CA GLN A 482 -2.42 17.29 -6.32
C GLN A 482 -0.97 17.69 -6.03
N SER A 483 -0.60 18.94 -6.27
CA SER A 483 0.75 19.45 -6.00
C SER A 483 1.08 19.42 -4.50
N ILE A 484 0.14 19.83 -3.65
CA ILE A 484 0.27 19.74 -2.20
C ILE A 484 0.38 18.28 -1.76
N LEU A 485 -0.46 17.38 -2.29
CA LEU A 485 -0.38 15.95 -1.98
C LEU A 485 0.98 15.35 -2.35
N ARG A 486 1.46 15.60 -3.57
CA ARG A 486 2.75 15.09 -4.07
C ARG A 486 3.95 15.64 -3.31
N SER A 487 3.83 16.85 -2.76
CA SER A 487 4.88 17.43 -1.93
C SER A 487 5.07 16.70 -0.60
N GLN A 488 4.04 16.00 -0.09
CA GLN A 488 4.09 15.34 1.20
C GLN A 488 5.14 14.22 1.23
N SER A 489 5.73 14.02 2.40
CA SER A 489 6.49 12.81 2.71
C SER A 489 5.53 11.64 2.90
N GLN A 490 5.99 10.43 2.69
CA GLN A 490 5.18 9.25 2.96
C GLN A 490 5.21 8.93 4.45
N ALA A 491 4.04 8.70 5.06
CA ALA A 491 3.96 8.23 6.43
C ALA A 491 4.54 6.81 6.54
N ARG A 492 5.19 6.50 7.67
CA ARG A 492 5.79 5.19 7.95
C ARG A 492 5.62 4.82 9.42
N TYR A 493 5.89 3.57 9.73
CA TYR A 493 6.10 3.15 11.10
C TYR A 493 7.55 3.36 11.48
N ASP A 494 7.79 3.79 12.72
CA ASP A 494 9.13 4.04 13.25
C ASP A 494 9.16 3.74 14.74
N ASN A 495 10.32 3.32 15.26
CA ASN A 495 10.53 3.13 16.69
C ASN A 495 10.90 4.44 17.43
N GLU A 496 11.08 5.53 16.67
CA GLU A 496 11.31 6.87 17.19
C GLU A 496 10.12 7.77 16.86
N ASN A 497 9.64 8.53 17.84
CA ASN A 497 8.52 9.44 17.68
C ASN A 497 8.97 10.79 17.10
N THR A 498 8.88 10.97 15.79
CA THR A 498 9.22 12.23 15.10
C THR A 498 8.01 13.13 14.81
N SER A 499 6.84 12.81 15.35
CA SER A 499 5.56 13.49 15.11
C SER A 499 4.83 13.08 13.83
N HIS A 500 3.59 13.57 13.65
CA HIS A 500 2.80 13.35 12.44
C HIS A 500 2.42 14.70 11.81
N PHE A 501 3.20 15.14 10.81
CA PHE A 501 3.06 16.44 10.17
C PHE A 501 1.65 16.68 9.62
N GLY A 502 1.12 15.79 8.78
CA GLY A 502 -0.19 15.98 8.14
C GLY A 502 -1.35 16.13 9.13
N LEU A 503 -1.31 15.43 10.27
CA LEU A 503 -2.30 15.56 11.34
C LEU A 503 -1.98 16.68 12.34
N ALA A 504 -0.80 17.30 12.24
CA ALA A 504 -0.27 18.28 13.19
C ALA A 504 -0.28 17.75 14.63
N LEU A 505 0.13 16.48 14.82
CA LEU A 505 0.16 15.79 16.10
C LEU A 505 1.59 15.46 16.52
N LYS A 506 1.90 15.68 17.81
CA LYS A 506 3.22 15.36 18.38
C LYS A 506 3.40 13.86 18.63
N ASN A 507 2.34 13.19 19.04
CA ASN A 507 2.35 11.78 19.42
C ASN A 507 1.24 11.06 18.66
N TYR A 508 1.58 10.03 17.91
CA TYR A 508 0.59 9.29 17.14
C TYR A 508 1.02 7.84 16.95
N VAL A 509 0.12 6.91 17.25
CA VAL A 509 0.26 5.48 16.97
C VAL A 509 -1.00 4.98 16.26
N HIS A 510 -0.93 3.83 15.66
CA HIS A 510 -2.11 3.13 15.18
C HIS A 510 -2.58 2.12 16.25
N PHE A 511 -3.82 2.24 16.69
CA PHE A 511 -4.43 1.43 17.75
C PHE A 511 -5.80 0.85 17.34
N THR A 512 -6.48 1.50 16.39
CA THR A 512 -7.90 1.32 16.15
C THR A 512 -8.28 0.25 15.12
N SER A 513 -7.32 -0.45 14.49
CA SER A 513 -7.62 -1.46 13.48
C SER A 513 -6.74 -2.71 13.58
N PRO A 514 -6.76 -3.45 14.71
CA PRO A 514 -5.90 -4.62 14.93
C PRO A 514 -6.29 -5.85 14.10
N ILE A 515 -7.49 -5.92 13.53
CA ILE A 515 -7.90 -7.01 12.64
C ILE A 515 -7.11 -6.96 11.34
N ARG A 516 -6.78 -5.75 10.86
CA ARG A 516 -6.18 -5.53 9.54
C ARG A 516 -4.80 -4.87 9.56
N ARG A 517 -4.24 -4.50 10.71
CA ARG A 517 -2.88 -3.93 10.83
C ARG A 517 -2.13 -4.54 12.00
N TYR A 518 -0.95 -5.09 11.72
CA TYR A 518 -0.10 -5.70 12.75
C TYR A 518 0.43 -4.68 13.76
N ALA A 519 0.69 -3.44 13.33
CA ALA A 519 1.09 -2.34 14.21
C ALA A 519 0.09 -2.13 15.36
N ASP A 520 -1.20 -2.15 15.06
CA ASP A 520 -2.26 -1.95 16.06
C ASP A 520 -2.31 -3.10 17.07
N LEU A 521 -2.09 -4.34 16.62
CA LEU A 521 -1.99 -5.51 17.50
C LEU A 521 -0.82 -5.38 18.49
N LEU A 522 0.32 -4.86 18.04
CA LEU A 522 1.46 -4.59 18.93
C LEU A 522 1.11 -3.55 20.00
N ILE A 523 0.47 -2.45 19.60
CA ILE A 523 0.02 -1.40 20.50
C ILE A 523 -0.99 -1.93 21.52
N HIS A 524 -1.93 -2.78 21.11
CA HIS A 524 -2.87 -3.46 22.01
C HIS A 524 -2.14 -4.25 23.10
N ARG A 525 -1.16 -5.06 22.74
CA ARG A 525 -0.35 -5.84 23.68
C ARG A 525 0.36 -4.95 24.68
N GLN A 526 0.97 -3.86 24.21
CA GLN A 526 1.68 -2.90 25.09
C GLN A 526 0.71 -2.24 26.08
N ILE A 527 -0.45 -1.76 25.63
CA ILE A 527 -1.46 -1.13 26.50
C ILE A 527 -2.00 -2.15 27.52
N ILE A 528 -2.30 -3.38 27.11
CA ILE A 528 -2.76 -4.44 28.02
C ILE A 528 -1.72 -4.73 29.10
N ASN A 529 -0.45 -4.73 28.74
CA ASN A 529 0.64 -4.90 29.69
C ASN A 529 0.73 -3.74 30.69
N ILE A 530 0.56 -2.50 30.22
CA ILE A 530 0.48 -1.31 31.08
C ILE A 530 -0.70 -1.44 32.05
N ILE A 531 -1.86 -1.85 31.58
CA ILE A 531 -3.06 -2.06 32.44
C ILE A 531 -2.78 -3.11 33.52
N LYS A 532 -2.15 -4.24 33.18
CA LYS A 532 -1.80 -5.30 34.13
C LYS A 532 -0.81 -4.81 35.17
N LYS A 533 0.25 -4.09 34.78
CA LYS A 533 1.24 -3.51 35.71
C LYS A 533 0.62 -2.51 36.68
N ASN A 534 -0.33 -1.70 36.22
CA ASN A 534 -1.03 -0.75 37.06
C ASN A 534 -1.94 -1.44 38.09
N LYS A 535 -2.47 -2.64 37.78
CA LYS A 535 -3.28 -3.45 38.73
C LYS A 535 -2.41 -4.22 39.73
N ASP A 536 -1.27 -4.74 39.33
CA ASP A 536 -0.38 -5.55 40.16
C ASP A 536 1.03 -4.96 40.20
N LYS A 537 1.33 -4.23 41.28
CA LYS A 537 2.63 -3.58 41.48
C LYS A 537 3.81 -4.55 41.62
N LYS A 538 3.57 -5.85 41.81
CA LYS A 538 4.61 -6.90 41.89
C LYS A 538 5.16 -7.32 40.52
N LEU A 539 4.46 -7.00 39.42
CA LEU A 539 4.84 -7.33 38.05
C LEU A 539 5.90 -6.37 37.43
N LYS A 540 6.56 -5.55 38.26
CA LYS A 540 7.38 -4.41 37.80
C LYS A 540 8.62 -4.75 36.96
N ASP A 541 9.15 -6.00 36.94
CA ASP A 541 10.51 -6.24 36.44
C ASP A 541 10.69 -7.39 35.42
N THR A 542 9.61 -7.95 34.83
CA THR A 542 9.75 -9.14 33.97
C THR A 542 9.65 -8.90 32.46
N GLU A 543 9.39 -7.69 32.01
CA GLU A 543 9.35 -7.43 30.56
C GLU A 543 10.74 -7.05 30.04
N LYS A 544 11.28 -7.92 29.20
CA LYS A 544 12.35 -7.54 28.28
C LYS A 544 11.77 -6.48 27.33
N ASN A 545 12.23 -5.24 27.44
CA ASN A 545 12.05 -4.27 26.35
C ASN A 545 12.52 -4.97 25.06
N GLU A 546 11.67 -4.99 24.04
CA GLU A 546 12.12 -5.43 22.73
C GLU A 546 13.41 -4.68 22.38
N ASN A 547 14.37 -5.40 21.82
CA ASN A 547 15.60 -4.79 21.36
C ASN A 547 15.24 -3.68 20.36
N LYS A 548 15.83 -2.49 20.51
CA LYS A 548 15.57 -1.37 19.61
C LYS A 548 15.79 -1.71 18.13
N ASP A 549 16.79 -2.53 17.84
CA ASP A 549 17.13 -2.92 16.48
C ASP A 549 16.08 -3.87 15.91
N ASP A 550 15.59 -4.85 16.70
CA ASP A 550 14.52 -5.77 16.27
C ASP A 550 13.22 -4.98 15.99
N LEU A 551 12.90 -4.00 16.82
CA LEU A 551 11.74 -3.14 16.63
C LEU A 551 11.87 -2.25 15.39
N LYS A 552 13.07 -1.74 15.11
CA LYS A 552 13.35 -0.97 13.89
C LYS A 552 13.13 -1.83 12.64
N PHE A 553 13.67 -3.04 12.58
CA PHE A 553 13.44 -3.97 11.48
C PHE A 553 11.95 -4.30 11.31
N LEU A 554 11.23 -4.44 12.42
CA LEU A 554 9.79 -4.66 12.37
C LEU A 554 9.04 -3.45 11.80
N CYS A 555 9.38 -2.23 12.20
CA CYS A 555 8.81 -0.99 11.66
C CYS A 555 9.06 -0.86 10.15
N GLU A 556 10.28 -1.16 9.69
CA GLU A 556 10.63 -1.17 8.28
C GLU A 556 9.81 -2.23 7.52
N HIS A 557 9.69 -3.44 8.07
CA HIS A 557 8.92 -4.53 7.49
C HIS A 557 7.45 -4.14 7.29
N ILE A 558 6.74 -3.72 8.35
CA ILE A 558 5.32 -3.36 8.27
C ILE A 558 5.06 -2.11 7.43
N SER A 559 6.04 -1.19 7.33
CA SER A 559 5.96 -0.06 6.39
C SER A 559 6.10 -0.53 4.94
N ASN A 560 6.95 -1.52 4.68
CA ASN A 560 7.13 -2.09 3.34
C ASN A 560 5.92 -2.92 2.91
N THR A 561 5.32 -3.71 3.82
CA THR A 561 4.08 -4.46 3.52
C THR A 561 2.92 -3.52 3.20
N GLU A 562 2.76 -2.41 3.94
CA GLU A 562 1.75 -1.39 3.66
C GLU A 562 1.94 -0.74 2.28
N ARG A 563 3.18 -0.36 1.91
CA ARG A 563 3.48 0.21 0.58
C ARG A 563 3.22 -0.80 -0.53
N ARG A 564 3.61 -2.05 -0.32
CA ARG A 564 3.38 -3.17 -1.23
C ARG A 564 1.89 -3.39 -1.47
N ALA A 565 1.09 -3.41 -0.40
CA ALA A 565 -0.37 -3.52 -0.45
C ALA A 565 -0.98 -2.38 -1.26
N THR A 566 -0.69 -1.12 -0.90
CA THR A 566 -1.20 0.07 -1.60
C THR A 566 -0.83 0.07 -3.10
N SER A 567 0.40 -0.35 -3.44
CA SER A 567 0.83 -0.43 -4.84
C SER A 567 0.07 -1.51 -5.61
N ALA A 568 -0.17 -2.67 -4.99
CA ALA A 568 -0.94 -3.77 -5.60
C ALA A 568 -2.41 -3.39 -5.80
N GLU A 569 -3.05 -2.77 -4.79
CA GLU A 569 -4.42 -2.27 -4.84
C GLU A 569 -4.60 -1.25 -5.96
N ARG A 570 -3.71 -0.24 -6.02
CA ARG A 570 -3.72 0.80 -7.05
C ARG A 570 -3.55 0.20 -8.45
N LYS A 571 -2.55 -0.67 -8.64
CA LYS A 571 -2.30 -1.30 -9.95
C LYS A 571 -3.49 -2.14 -10.42
N THR A 572 -4.17 -2.81 -9.50
CA THR A 572 -5.39 -3.57 -9.82
C THR A 572 -6.54 -2.66 -10.20
N ALA A 573 -6.76 -1.59 -9.43
CA ALA A 573 -7.78 -0.60 -9.76
C ALA A 573 -7.53 0.04 -11.14
N ASP A 574 -6.31 0.43 -11.44
CA ASP A 574 -5.93 1.00 -12.75
C ASP A 574 -6.19 0.01 -13.90
N ARG A 575 -5.90 -1.28 -13.70
CA ARG A 575 -6.20 -2.34 -14.70
C ARG A 575 -7.70 -2.50 -14.90
N LEU A 576 -8.48 -2.57 -13.84
CA LEU A 576 -9.93 -2.71 -13.91
C LEU A 576 -10.58 -1.47 -14.55
N ILE A 577 -10.11 -0.26 -14.23
CA ILE A 577 -10.54 0.97 -14.87
C ILE A 577 -10.20 0.95 -16.36
N THR A 578 -9.01 0.48 -16.74
CA THR A 578 -8.59 0.40 -18.14
C THR A 578 -9.53 -0.51 -18.97
N LEU A 579 -10.12 -1.55 -18.35
CA LEU A 579 -11.09 -2.42 -19.05
C LEU A 579 -12.35 -1.68 -19.47
N LEU A 580 -12.79 -0.65 -18.74
CA LEU A 580 -13.95 0.18 -19.11
C LEU A 580 -13.70 1.00 -20.37
N TYR A 581 -12.44 1.29 -20.67
CA TYR A 581 -12.05 2.09 -21.84
C TYR A 581 -11.67 1.24 -23.05
N LYS A 582 -11.67 -0.09 -22.93
CA LYS A 582 -11.25 -1.00 -23.99
C LYS A 582 -12.05 -0.83 -25.28
N ASP A 583 -13.34 -0.62 -25.15
CA ASP A 583 -14.28 -0.48 -26.29
C ASP A 583 -14.54 0.98 -26.68
N ARG A 584 -13.87 1.94 -26.03
CA ARG A 584 -13.96 3.39 -26.27
C ARG A 584 -12.75 3.94 -27.05
N VAL A 585 -12.10 3.06 -27.82
CA VAL A 585 -10.97 3.48 -28.68
C VAL A 585 -11.51 4.39 -29.79
N ASP A 586 -10.78 5.46 -30.12
CA ASP A 586 -11.13 6.51 -31.07
C ASP A 586 -12.24 7.49 -30.63
N GLU A 587 -12.73 7.40 -29.38
CA GLU A 587 -13.59 8.45 -28.82
C GLU A 587 -12.80 9.73 -28.49
N ILE A 588 -13.43 10.86 -28.73
CA ILE A 588 -12.91 12.17 -28.28
C ILE A 588 -13.49 12.44 -26.91
N VAL A 589 -12.59 12.68 -25.94
CA VAL A 589 -12.97 12.92 -24.54
C VAL A 589 -12.38 14.22 -24.02
N ASP A 590 -13.12 14.90 -23.15
CA ASP A 590 -12.60 16.06 -22.43
C ASP A 590 -11.57 15.60 -21.37
N CYS A 591 -10.49 16.36 -21.25
CA CYS A 591 -9.44 16.03 -20.32
C CYS A 591 -8.86 17.27 -19.62
N SER A 592 -8.30 17.03 -18.42
CA SER A 592 -7.53 18.03 -17.66
C SER A 592 -6.08 17.58 -17.54
N ILE A 593 -5.12 18.48 -17.70
CA ILE A 593 -3.68 18.17 -17.54
C ILE A 593 -3.38 17.95 -16.06
N ILE A 594 -2.78 16.80 -15.73
CA ILE A 594 -2.33 16.46 -14.37
C ILE A 594 -0.85 16.77 -14.18
N SER A 595 -0.02 16.39 -15.16
CA SER A 595 1.42 16.64 -15.11
C SER A 595 2.06 16.58 -16.49
N ILE A 596 3.17 17.29 -16.64
CA ILE A 596 3.93 17.40 -17.89
C ILE A 596 5.32 16.78 -17.66
N HIS A 597 5.77 15.96 -18.60
CA HIS A 597 7.04 15.27 -18.57
C HIS A 597 7.72 15.33 -19.94
N LYS A 598 9.03 15.13 -19.98
CA LYS A 598 9.81 15.11 -21.23
C LYS A 598 9.36 14.10 -22.29
N PHE A 599 8.55 13.09 -21.91
CA PHE A 599 8.07 12.03 -22.80
C PHE A 599 6.57 12.17 -23.15
N GLY A 600 5.84 13.12 -22.53
CA GLY A 600 4.42 13.34 -22.76
C GLY A 600 3.71 14.01 -21.60
N ILE A 601 2.40 14.13 -21.74
CA ILE A 601 1.51 14.80 -20.82
C ILE A 601 0.58 13.76 -20.20
N PHE A 602 0.50 13.70 -18.87
CA PHE A 602 -0.54 12.93 -18.19
C PHE A 602 -1.80 13.78 -18.08
N VAL A 603 -2.91 13.19 -18.47
CA VAL A 603 -4.22 13.81 -18.44
C VAL A 603 -5.20 12.98 -17.62
N SER A 604 -6.09 13.69 -16.94
CA SER A 604 -7.26 13.12 -16.28
C SER A 604 -8.43 13.16 -17.26
N ILE A 605 -9.14 12.05 -17.41
CA ILE A 605 -10.31 11.93 -18.27
C ILE A 605 -11.54 11.57 -17.45
N ASP A 606 -12.73 11.90 -17.97
CA ASP A 606 -14.02 11.67 -17.34
C ASP A 606 -14.05 12.16 -15.87
N GLN A 607 -13.63 13.44 -15.67
CA GLN A 607 -13.64 14.10 -14.35
C GLN A 607 -12.84 13.33 -13.26
N GLY A 608 -11.69 12.80 -13.62
CA GLY A 608 -10.81 12.11 -12.67
C GLY A 608 -10.98 10.59 -12.60
N VAL A 609 -11.88 10.01 -13.37
CA VAL A 609 -12.12 8.55 -13.39
C VAL A 609 -10.87 7.80 -13.85
N ALA A 610 -10.25 8.21 -14.94
CA ALA A 610 -9.04 7.58 -15.44
C ALA A 610 -7.93 8.58 -15.71
N GLU A 611 -6.70 8.07 -15.72
CA GLU A 611 -5.52 8.82 -16.13
C GLU A 611 -4.97 8.23 -17.43
N ALA A 612 -4.60 9.08 -18.37
CA ALA A 612 -4.04 8.68 -19.64
C ALA A 612 -2.74 9.42 -19.94
N LEU A 613 -1.86 8.80 -20.70
CA LEU A 613 -0.65 9.43 -21.20
C LEU A 613 -0.87 9.85 -22.65
N LEU A 614 -0.78 11.16 -22.92
CA LEU A 614 -0.62 11.71 -24.24
C LEU A 614 0.91 11.78 -24.53
N PRO A 615 1.46 10.85 -25.32
CA PRO A 615 2.89 10.89 -25.62
C PRO A 615 3.24 12.10 -26.51
N ILE A 616 4.48 12.60 -26.44
CA ILE A 616 4.94 13.72 -27.27
C ILE A 616 4.60 13.54 -28.76
N LYS A 617 4.68 12.28 -29.26
CA LYS A 617 4.35 11.96 -30.67
C LYS A 617 2.87 12.19 -31.02
N GLY A 618 2.00 12.30 -30.05
CA GLY A 618 0.57 12.60 -30.22
C GLY A 618 0.25 14.10 -30.18
N LEU A 619 1.22 14.94 -29.85
CA LEU A 619 1.11 16.39 -29.92
C LEU A 619 1.25 16.88 -31.37
N PRO A 620 0.82 18.09 -31.70
CA PRO A 620 1.10 18.71 -32.99
C PRO A 620 2.57 18.60 -33.37
N TYR A 621 2.86 18.51 -34.68
CA TYR A 621 4.23 18.36 -35.17
C TYR A 621 5.08 19.58 -34.83
N ASP A 622 5.94 19.46 -33.82
CA ASP A 622 6.90 20.48 -33.40
C ASP A 622 8.08 19.84 -32.66
N TRP A 623 9.14 20.63 -32.39
CA TRP A 623 10.21 20.25 -31.48
C TRP A 623 9.87 20.76 -30.09
N TYR A 624 9.71 19.84 -29.13
CA TYR A 624 9.32 20.16 -27.76
C TYR A 624 10.50 20.08 -26.81
N ASN A 625 10.81 21.18 -26.15
CA ASN A 625 11.79 21.27 -25.08
C ASN A 625 11.09 21.25 -23.73
N PHE A 626 11.48 20.31 -22.85
CA PHE A 626 10.95 20.23 -21.50
C PHE A 626 11.81 21.03 -20.54
N ASP A 627 11.22 22.03 -19.89
CA ASP A 627 11.84 22.78 -18.80
C ASP A 627 11.52 22.13 -17.47
N GLU A 628 12.54 21.55 -16.81
CA GLU A 628 12.41 20.89 -15.52
C GLU A 628 12.07 21.86 -14.38
N ALA A 629 12.49 23.12 -14.46
CA ALA A 629 12.28 24.12 -13.43
C ALA A 629 10.83 24.61 -13.39
N THR A 630 10.24 24.82 -14.57
CA THR A 630 8.86 25.31 -14.72
C THR A 630 7.85 24.20 -14.98
N GLN A 631 8.31 22.95 -15.17
CA GLN A 631 7.46 21.80 -15.55
C GLN A 631 6.61 22.12 -16.80
N THR A 632 7.20 22.82 -17.77
CA THR A 632 6.55 23.18 -19.03
C THR A 632 7.16 22.45 -20.21
N LEU A 633 6.35 22.25 -21.23
CA LEU A 633 6.75 21.70 -22.51
C LEU A 633 6.58 22.81 -23.56
N ASN A 634 7.69 23.35 -24.05
CA ASN A 634 7.68 24.48 -24.97
C ASN A 634 7.97 23.97 -26.39
N GLY A 635 7.08 24.27 -27.34
CA GLY A 635 7.32 24.05 -28.75
C GLY A 635 8.23 25.17 -29.33
N GLU A 636 9.05 24.82 -30.33
CA GLU A 636 9.91 25.82 -31.01
C GLU A 636 9.10 26.73 -31.95
N SER A 637 7.98 26.23 -32.47
CA SER A 637 7.16 26.94 -33.47
C SER A 637 5.76 27.27 -32.96
N SER A 638 5.33 26.76 -31.82
CA SER A 638 3.97 26.89 -31.27
C SER A 638 3.95 27.58 -29.91
#